data_157389926bdfc94b1b165d667eba94b4
#
_entry.id   157389926bdfc94b1b165d667eba94b4
#
_cell.length_a   1.000
_cell.length_b   1.000
_cell.length_c   1.000
_cell.angle_alpha   90.00
_cell.angle_beta   90.00
_cell.angle_gamma   90.00
#
_symmetry.space_group_name_H-M   'P 1'
#
loop_
_entity.id
_entity.type
_entity.pdbx_description
1 polymer ?
#
loop_
_entity_poly.entity_id
_entity_poly.type
_entity_poly.pdbx_seq_one_letter_code
_entity_poly.pdbx_strand_id
1 'polypeptide(L)'
;MSPLKALKKYFNYDSYRLGQAEIIEDIIRGSNVLAVLPTGAGKSICYQIPALISDNYSIVISPLIALMKDQVDSLNRSSEIAAFINSTQSFFETEKVLNDINFGKIKLVYIAPERLENTEFAARLKNLNPQYLFIDEAHCISEWGHNFRPSYTKLKDFIEFTGIKKVSAFTATATPEVVKDIVKQLGLKNAKVIIKGFERENLFVNVEITKRKKERCLEIIHQFKTPAIIYTSSRKKAEELAEYLKLNKIKCEFYHAGLDPIIRKKIQEDFIEDRLPLIIATNAFGMGIDKKDIRLVIHFNSTGSIENFYQEIGRAGRDGKNSHTFLLYDDSDVFIHEYFISNSYPTKEIIKKIYNAICDSAQIAIGMKSEKQISINLSYIKLHTKQDISGAILNSALKYLEDAGCITLNSAYRSVNKIKILFTETRLKNFIKGSSNELMRDVLLYVIRNYGKEIFSKLIAIDLTALQTETGLTKQETFDTIVNLEFLGILEFSKADGKESISLIKPRVRSEDLKLNYKLINELYISSKQKLDRMVDFVYTNDCRFSFILKYFGEEANNYKCRKCDNCLKQNGSNESSVSYIKEKIEDLLNEELYELTEKQIEDILLGKGKLIEHKNNKYFNSLMHYKKEDVAQAIRVLVIENKIQQKADGRKKLYFKRKEDLKNIVVLENVTSSNNDFENNIELYHALRDLREKASKKFLQSASIICPDNILAKISQQKPKTKSELFSIPGYNERMFNKVGNDFLELINSYDTGKVTSKAMAEIIIPQNILETYNLLQKKYSLHEIAKLRKLNEAVISMQVETIIGYLPATDISSIISKDKMDLISDKFKNGKKGLKELKEALPKDFSYPMIRIALAKISNQTS
;
A
#
# COMPACT_ATOMS: atom_id res chain seq x y z
N MET A 1 -25.49 -16.88 -35.00
CA MET A 1 -24.39 -17.89 -34.83
C MET A 1 -24.54 -18.45 -33.43
N SER A 2 -24.35 -19.79 -33.23
CA SER A 2 -24.40 -20.33 -31.87
C SER A 2 -23.14 -19.94 -31.06
N PRO A 3 -23.26 -19.82 -29.71
CA PRO A 3 -22.13 -19.43 -28.87
C PRO A 3 -20.89 -20.35 -29.01
N LEU A 4 -21.11 -21.67 -29.15
CA LEU A 4 -20.02 -22.63 -29.33
C LEU A 4 -19.34 -22.47 -30.69
N LYS A 5 -20.11 -22.15 -31.76
CA LYS A 5 -19.53 -21.84 -33.08
C LYS A 5 -18.72 -20.55 -33.04
N ALA A 6 -19.15 -19.56 -32.24
CA ALA A 6 -18.39 -18.31 -32.04
C ALA A 6 -17.10 -18.57 -31.27
N LEU A 7 -17.12 -19.42 -30.24
CA LEU A 7 -15.93 -19.84 -29.49
C LEU A 7 -14.90 -20.46 -30.44
N LYS A 8 -15.31 -21.38 -31.31
CA LYS A 8 -14.41 -22.03 -32.26
C LYS A 8 -13.87 -21.05 -33.30
N LYS A 9 -14.76 -20.20 -33.87
CA LYS A 9 -14.41 -19.27 -34.95
C LYS A 9 -13.39 -18.20 -34.49
N TYR A 10 -13.64 -17.57 -33.33
CA TYR A 10 -12.87 -16.41 -32.90
C TYR A 10 -11.69 -16.74 -31.98
N PHE A 11 -11.80 -17.85 -31.25
CA PHE A 11 -10.82 -18.20 -30.20
C PHE A 11 -10.14 -19.53 -30.43
N ASN A 12 -10.61 -20.33 -31.38
CA ASN A 12 -10.10 -21.67 -31.71
C ASN A 12 -10.17 -22.67 -30.53
N TYR A 13 -11.19 -22.54 -29.65
CA TYR A 13 -11.47 -23.48 -28.58
C TYR A 13 -12.69 -24.35 -28.92
N ASP A 14 -12.62 -25.65 -28.54
CA ASP A 14 -13.67 -26.63 -28.82
C ASP A 14 -14.69 -26.72 -27.68
N SER A 15 -14.36 -26.31 -26.47
CA SER A 15 -15.22 -26.39 -25.29
C SER A 15 -15.01 -25.22 -24.34
N TYR A 16 -16.04 -24.95 -23.55
CA TYR A 16 -16.01 -23.96 -22.47
C TYR A 16 -15.27 -24.50 -21.24
N ARG A 17 -14.64 -23.61 -20.49
CA ARG A 17 -14.14 -23.89 -19.15
C ARG A 17 -15.28 -23.86 -18.14
N LEU A 18 -15.01 -24.34 -16.91
CA LEU A 18 -15.99 -24.38 -15.82
C LEU A 18 -16.65 -23.00 -15.60
N GLY A 19 -17.97 -22.96 -15.60
CA GLY A 19 -18.78 -21.76 -15.38
C GLY A 19 -18.99 -20.87 -16.61
N GLN A 20 -18.16 -20.94 -17.67
CA GLN A 20 -18.28 -20.06 -18.84
C GLN A 20 -19.59 -20.26 -19.61
N ALA A 21 -20.01 -21.50 -19.86
CA ALA A 21 -21.24 -21.81 -20.61
C ALA A 21 -22.46 -21.19 -19.91
N GLU A 22 -22.60 -21.42 -18.61
CA GLU A 22 -23.70 -20.88 -17.79
C GLU A 22 -23.77 -19.35 -17.85
N ILE A 23 -22.62 -18.67 -17.69
CA ILE A 23 -22.52 -17.21 -17.72
C ILE A 23 -22.93 -16.67 -19.10
N ILE A 24 -22.42 -17.27 -20.19
CA ILE A 24 -22.71 -16.86 -21.56
C ILE A 24 -24.19 -17.03 -21.88
N GLU A 25 -24.80 -18.14 -21.48
CA GLU A 25 -26.22 -18.42 -21.70
C GLU A 25 -27.10 -17.43 -20.94
N ASP A 26 -26.78 -17.14 -19.67
CA ASP A 26 -27.53 -16.19 -18.86
C ASP A 26 -27.48 -14.77 -19.45
N ILE A 27 -26.32 -14.33 -19.93
CA ILE A 27 -26.17 -13.02 -20.60
C ILE A 27 -27.01 -12.97 -21.88
N ILE A 28 -26.98 -14.01 -22.71
CA ILE A 28 -27.74 -14.08 -23.94
C ILE A 28 -29.24 -14.05 -23.66
N ARG A 29 -29.72 -14.76 -22.62
CA ARG A 29 -31.09 -14.73 -22.14
C ARG A 29 -31.52 -13.36 -21.61
N GLY A 30 -30.55 -12.45 -21.41
CA GLY A 30 -30.82 -11.06 -20.96
C GLY A 30 -30.80 -10.87 -19.44
N SER A 31 -30.29 -11.84 -18.71
CA SER A 31 -30.04 -11.69 -17.25
C SER A 31 -28.89 -10.73 -16.99
N ASN A 32 -29.01 -9.94 -15.93
CA ASN A 32 -27.86 -9.26 -15.37
C ASN A 32 -27.01 -10.27 -14.60
N VAL A 33 -25.71 -10.34 -14.89
CA VAL A 33 -24.80 -11.32 -14.30
C VAL A 33 -23.66 -10.62 -13.57
N LEU A 34 -23.38 -11.04 -12.35
CA LEU A 34 -22.10 -10.76 -11.69
C LEU A 34 -21.29 -12.05 -11.61
N ALA A 35 -20.24 -12.12 -12.40
CA ALA A 35 -19.35 -13.29 -12.46
C ALA A 35 -18.05 -13.03 -11.70
N VAL A 36 -17.80 -13.84 -10.68
CA VAL A 36 -16.54 -13.85 -9.94
C VAL A 36 -15.76 -15.07 -10.36
N LEU A 37 -14.82 -14.89 -11.27
CA LEU A 37 -14.01 -15.92 -11.86
C LEU A 37 -12.53 -15.61 -11.71
N PRO A 38 -11.68 -16.54 -11.31
CA PRO A 38 -10.25 -16.26 -11.07
C PRO A 38 -9.50 -15.80 -12.30
N THR A 39 -8.32 -15.22 -12.08
CA THR A 39 -7.40 -14.88 -13.15
C THR A 39 -7.02 -16.13 -13.95
N GLY A 40 -7.10 -16.06 -15.28
CA GLY A 40 -6.84 -17.20 -16.17
C GLY A 40 -8.04 -18.12 -16.42
N ALA A 41 -9.20 -17.94 -15.77
CA ALA A 41 -10.41 -18.71 -16.05
C ALA A 41 -11.09 -18.30 -17.38
N GLY A 42 -10.61 -17.26 -18.05
CA GLY A 42 -11.16 -16.80 -19.33
C GLY A 42 -12.39 -15.92 -19.19
N LYS A 43 -12.41 -15.01 -18.22
CA LYS A 43 -13.47 -13.99 -18.03
C LYS A 43 -13.82 -13.25 -19.30
N SER A 44 -12.82 -12.85 -20.09
CA SER A 44 -13.03 -12.07 -21.32
C SER A 44 -13.90 -12.82 -22.33
N ILE A 45 -13.75 -14.12 -22.47
CA ILE A 45 -14.57 -14.95 -23.36
C ILE A 45 -16.07 -14.89 -22.97
N CYS A 46 -16.36 -14.80 -21.67
CA CYS A 46 -17.74 -14.76 -21.16
C CYS A 46 -18.52 -13.54 -21.64
N TYR A 47 -17.86 -12.40 -21.87
CA TYR A 47 -18.51 -11.20 -22.42
C TYR A 47 -18.23 -10.99 -23.91
N GLN A 48 -17.09 -11.44 -24.42
CA GLN A 48 -16.75 -11.30 -25.84
C GLN A 48 -17.68 -12.14 -26.72
N ILE A 49 -18.02 -13.37 -26.34
CA ILE A 49 -18.90 -14.22 -27.14
C ILE A 49 -20.32 -13.63 -27.28
N PRO A 50 -21.03 -13.22 -26.21
CA PRO A 50 -22.30 -12.53 -26.35
C PRO A 50 -22.22 -11.29 -27.22
N ALA A 51 -21.17 -10.47 -27.08
CA ALA A 51 -20.97 -9.29 -27.89
C ALA A 51 -20.78 -9.61 -29.38
N LEU A 52 -19.98 -10.62 -29.71
CA LEU A 52 -19.67 -10.98 -31.10
C LEU A 52 -20.83 -11.64 -31.85
N ILE A 53 -21.78 -12.23 -31.13
CA ILE A 53 -22.97 -12.84 -31.73
C ILE A 53 -24.18 -11.91 -31.74
N SER A 54 -24.08 -10.76 -31.06
CA SER A 54 -25.17 -9.78 -30.98
C SER A 54 -25.32 -8.99 -32.30
N ASP A 55 -26.51 -8.46 -32.53
CA ASP A 55 -26.78 -7.64 -33.70
C ASP A 55 -26.12 -6.27 -33.61
N ASN A 56 -26.21 -5.60 -32.44
CA ASN A 56 -25.62 -4.32 -32.18
C ASN A 56 -24.27 -4.43 -31.45
N TYR A 57 -23.55 -3.30 -31.38
CA TYR A 57 -22.28 -3.24 -30.66
C TYR A 57 -22.47 -3.34 -29.14
N SER A 58 -21.43 -3.66 -28.46
CA SER A 58 -21.39 -3.78 -27.00
C SER A 58 -20.23 -2.96 -26.41
N ILE A 59 -20.45 -2.44 -25.19
CA ILE A 59 -19.47 -1.65 -24.46
C ILE A 59 -18.81 -2.52 -23.38
N VAL A 60 -17.49 -2.45 -23.27
CA VAL A 60 -16.71 -3.01 -22.15
C VAL A 60 -16.01 -1.88 -21.40
N ILE A 61 -16.35 -1.69 -20.14
CA ILE A 61 -15.62 -0.78 -19.27
C ILE A 61 -14.44 -1.52 -18.66
N SER A 62 -13.23 -0.99 -18.87
CA SER A 62 -12.00 -1.58 -18.32
C SER A 62 -11.10 -0.47 -17.75
N PRO A 63 -10.42 -0.72 -16.62
CA PRO A 63 -9.62 0.30 -15.94
C PRO A 63 -8.19 0.43 -16.48
N LEU A 64 -7.77 -0.42 -17.41
CA LEU A 64 -6.38 -0.57 -17.81
C LEU A 64 -6.20 -0.43 -19.32
N ILE A 65 -5.57 0.66 -19.73
CA ILE A 65 -5.31 0.99 -21.15
C ILE A 65 -4.51 -0.12 -21.85
N ALA A 66 -3.47 -0.65 -21.19
CA ALA A 66 -2.66 -1.72 -21.77
C ALA A 66 -3.50 -3.00 -22.02
N LEU A 67 -4.34 -3.38 -21.06
CA LEU A 67 -5.22 -4.55 -21.20
C LEU A 67 -6.24 -4.36 -22.32
N MET A 68 -6.82 -3.16 -22.44
CA MET A 68 -7.74 -2.84 -23.56
C MET A 68 -7.07 -3.08 -24.91
N LYS A 69 -5.84 -2.57 -25.07
CA LYS A 69 -5.08 -2.74 -26.30
C LYS A 69 -4.83 -4.22 -26.60
N ASP A 70 -4.34 -4.98 -25.62
CA ASP A 70 -4.06 -6.41 -25.79
C ASP A 70 -5.32 -7.20 -26.17
N GLN A 71 -6.48 -6.89 -25.55
CA GLN A 71 -7.76 -7.50 -25.90
C GLN A 71 -8.22 -7.17 -27.32
N VAL A 72 -8.10 -5.91 -27.74
CA VAL A 72 -8.45 -5.46 -29.09
C VAL A 72 -7.51 -6.07 -30.11
N ASP A 73 -6.20 -6.03 -29.89
CA ASP A 73 -5.20 -6.62 -30.80
C ASP A 73 -5.43 -8.14 -30.97
N SER A 74 -5.83 -8.82 -29.89
CA SER A 74 -6.16 -10.25 -29.93
C SER A 74 -7.41 -10.56 -30.76
N LEU A 75 -8.46 -9.74 -30.62
CA LEU A 75 -9.72 -9.91 -31.37
C LEU A 75 -9.56 -9.54 -32.85
N ASN A 76 -8.73 -8.56 -33.14
CA ASN A 76 -8.54 -8.00 -34.48
C ASN A 76 -7.56 -8.79 -35.39
N ARG A 77 -7.02 -9.93 -34.91
CA ARG A 77 -6.10 -10.76 -35.70
C ARG A 77 -6.64 -11.18 -37.07
N SER A 78 -7.93 -11.39 -37.17
CA SER A 78 -8.57 -11.87 -38.41
C SER A 78 -9.47 -10.82 -39.08
N SER A 79 -10.00 -9.86 -38.34
CA SER A 79 -10.87 -8.79 -38.81
C SER A 79 -10.97 -7.69 -37.77
N GLU A 80 -11.07 -6.42 -38.17
CA GLU A 80 -11.24 -5.28 -37.28
C GLU A 80 -12.69 -5.23 -36.76
N ILE A 81 -12.95 -5.97 -35.65
CA ILE A 81 -14.27 -6.09 -35.00
C ILE A 81 -14.29 -5.46 -33.61
N ALA A 82 -13.17 -5.05 -33.08
CA ALA A 82 -13.02 -4.44 -31.77
C ALA A 82 -12.22 -3.14 -31.82
N ALA A 83 -12.54 -2.20 -30.95
CA ALA A 83 -11.79 -0.96 -30.79
C ALA A 83 -11.70 -0.58 -29.30
N PHE A 84 -10.85 0.40 -28.98
CA PHE A 84 -10.82 0.98 -27.63
C PHE A 84 -10.90 2.51 -27.71
N ILE A 85 -11.40 3.14 -26.65
CA ILE A 85 -11.46 4.59 -26.46
C ILE A 85 -10.92 4.93 -25.07
N ASN A 86 -9.83 5.69 -25.01
CA ASN A 86 -9.20 6.09 -23.76
C ASN A 86 -8.75 7.57 -23.78
N SER A 87 -8.08 8.03 -22.73
CA SER A 87 -7.63 9.43 -22.59
C SER A 87 -6.43 9.81 -23.46
N THR A 88 -5.73 8.83 -24.06
CA THR A 88 -4.53 9.10 -24.90
C THR A 88 -4.88 9.34 -26.35
N GLN A 89 -6.12 9.02 -26.79
CA GLN A 89 -6.56 9.19 -28.16
C GLN A 89 -6.99 10.62 -28.46
N SER A 90 -6.67 11.07 -29.64
CA SER A 90 -7.13 12.32 -30.21
C SER A 90 -8.64 12.33 -30.47
N PHE A 91 -9.19 13.51 -30.66
CA PHE A 91 -10.60 13.66 -31.08
C PHE A 91 -10.89 12.91 -32.39
N PHE A 92 -10.00 13.05 -33.38
CA PHE A 92 -10.17 12.41 -34.70
C PHE A 92 -10.17 10.87 -34.60
N GLU A 93 -9.30 10.27 -33.79
CA GLU A 93 -9.28 8.82 -33.57
C GLU A 93 -10.57 8.34 -32.91
N THR A 94 -11.07 9.09 -31.93
CA THR A 94 -12.36 8.79 -31.26
C THR A 94 -13.51 8.85 -32.25
N GLU A 95 -13.55 9.89 -33.11
CA GLU A 95 -14.56 10.04 -34.16
C GLU A 95 -14.55 8.87 -35.15
N LYS A 96 -13.37 8.44 -35.57
CA LYS A 96 -13.23 7.27 -36.44
C LYS A 96 -13.87 6.03 -35.82
N VAL A 97 -13.58 5.75 -34.54
CA VAL A 97 -14.15 4.59 -33.85
C VAL A 97 -15.69 4.70 -33.78
N LEU A 98 -16.25 5.87 -33.43
CA LEU A 98 -17.70 6.06 -33.35
C LEU A 98 -18.38 5.89 -34.73
N ASN A 99 -17.75 6.33 -35.80
CA ASN A 99 -18.24 6.12 -37.17
C ASN A 99 -18.18 4.63 -37.56
N ASP A 100 -17.11 3.94 -37.25
CA ASP A 100 -16.97 2.49 -37.53
C ASP A 100 -17.99 1.65 -36.71
N ILE A 101 -18.38 2.09 -35.49
CA ILE A 101 -19.51 1.51 -34.76
C ILE A 101 -20.81 1.76 -35.50
N ASN A 102 -21.07 2.98 -35.95
CA ASN A 102 -22.32 3.35 -36.67
C ASN A 102 -22.47 2.56 -37.97
N PHE A 103 -21.38 2.26 -38.67
CA PHE A 103 -21.37 1.41 -39.88
C PHE A 103 -21.41 -0.10 -39.59
N GLY A 104 -21.51 -0.50 -38.32
CA GLY A 104 -21.59 -1.91 -37.90
C GLY A 104 -20.28 -2.71 -38.06
N LYS A 105 -19.16 -2.05 -38.30
CA LYS A 105 -17.85 -2.70 -38.41
C LYS A 105 -17.36 -3.15 -37.05
N ILE A 106 -17.53 -2.34 -36.00
CA ILE A 106 -17.10 -2.62 -34.64
C ILE A 106 -18.24 -3.23 -33.84
N LYS A 107 -18.02 -4.43 -33.31
CA LYS A 107 -18.96 -5.15 -32.44
C LYS A 107 -18.67 -4.95 -30.94
N LEU A 108 -17.42 -4.65 -30.57
CA LEU A 108 -17.00 -4.53 -29.19
C LEU A 108 -16.09 -3.30 -29.03
N VAL A 109 -16.49 -2.37 -28.16
CA VAL A 109 -15.67 -1.20 -27.84
C VAL A 109 -15.27 -1.22 -26.35
N TYR A 110 -13.98 -1.17 -26.09
CA TYR A 110 -13.42 -1.01 -24.74
C TYR A 110 -13.30 0.47 -24.41
N ILE A 111 -13.83 0.89 -23.27
CA ILE A 111 -13.86 2.31 -22.88
C ILE A 111 -13.27 2.46 -21.48
N ALA A 112 -12.36 3.43 -21.32
CA ALA A 112 -11.89 3.82 -20.00
C ALA A 112 -13.00 4.55 -19.23
N PRO A 113 -13.23 4.23 -17.95
CA PRO A 113 -14.37 4.76 -17.18
C PRO A 113 -14.37 6.29 -17.10
N GLU A 114 -13.19 6.93 -17.10
CA GLU A 114 -13.05 8.39 -17.07
C GLU A 114 -13.65 9.10 -18.29
N ARG A 115 -13.76 8.40 -19.42
CA ARG A 115 -14.39 8.95 -20.64
C ARG A 115 -15.89 9.12 -20.50
N LEU A 116 -16.53 8.34 -19.64
CA LEU A 116 -17.98 8.37 -19.41
C LEU A 116 -18.44 9.59 -18.59
N GLU A 117 -17.51 10.32 -17.98
CA GLU A 117 -17.84 11.58 -17.28
C GLU A 117 -18.22 12.70 -18.25
N ASN A 118 -17.85 12.59 -19.54
CA ASN A 118 -18.24 13.53 -20.57
C ASN A 118 -19.65 13.19 -21.06
N THR A 119 -20.62 14.03 -20.72
CA THR A 119 -22.05 13.84 -21.02
C THR A 119 -22.35 13.83 -22.52
N GLU A 120 -21.62 14.61 -23.33
CA GLU A 120 -21.77 14.62 -24.79
C GLU A 120 -21.33 13.29 -25.39
N PHE A 121 -20.19 12.78 -24.95
CA PHE A 121 -19.71 11.47 -25.37
C PHE A 121 -20.67 10.35 -24.95
N ALA A 122 -21.17 10.38 -23.71
CA ALA A 122 -22.17 9.43 -23.23
C ALA A 122 -23.48 9.46 -24.05
N ALA A 123 -23.92 10.66 -24.44
CA ALA A 123 -25.10 10.81 -25.31
C ALA A 123 -24.88 10.21 -26.70
N ARG A 124 -23.70 10.36 -27.28
CA ARG A 124 -23.33 9.76 -28.57
C ARG A 124 -23.33 8.22 -28.46
N LEU A 125 -22.77 7.64 -27.42
CA LEU A 125 -22.83 6.20 -27.20
C LEU A 125 -24.27 5.68 -27.07
N LYS A 126 -25.12 6.42 -26.34
CA LYS A 126 -26.54 6.10 -26.22
C LYS A 126 -27.26 6.05 -27.59
N ASN A 127 -27.00 7.05 -28.43
CA ASN A 127 -27.64 7.14 -29.77
C ASN A 127 -27.22 6.00 -30.70
N LEU A 128 -26.07 5.40 -30.49
CA LEU A 128 -25.56 4.22 -31.21
C LEU A 128 -26.21 2.90 -30.73
N ASN A 129 -27.07 2.95 -29.70
CA ASN A 129 -27.89 1.84 -29.19
C ASN A 129 -27.10 0.58 -28.81
N PRO A 130 -26.23 0.61 -27.78
CA PRO A 130 -25.44 -0.53 -27.35
C PRO A 130 -26.30 -1.68 -26.84
N GLN A 131 -25.96 -2.92 -27.24
CA GLN A 131 -26.71 -4.13 -26.87
C GLN A 131 -26.44 -4.57 -25.45
N TYR A 132 -25.15 -4.54 -25.03
CA TYR A 132 -24.67 -4.95 -23.71
C TYR A 132 -23.72 -3.91 -23.14
N LEU A 133 -23.73 -3.82 -21.82
CA LEU A 133 -22.67 -3.17 -21.04
C LEU A 133 -21.98 -4.22 -20.18
N PHE A 134 -20.71 -4.39 -20.40
CA PHE A 134 -19.83 -5.26 -19.61
C PHE A 134 -18.88 -4.42 -18.77
N ILE A 135 -18.74 -4.76 -17.50
CA ILE A 135 -17.89 -4.05 -16.57
C ILE A 135 -16.80 -5.02 -16.13
N ASP A 136 -15.60 -4.86 -16.66
CA ASP A 136 -14.44 -5.63 -16.26
C ASP A 136 -13.79 -5.03 -15.02
N GLU A 137 -13.13 -5.88 -14.23
CA GLU A 137 -12.56 -5.53 -12.92
C GLU A 137 -13.57 -4.79 -12.01
N ALA A 138 -14.80 -5.29 -11.96
CA ALA A 138 -15.92 -4.65 -11.27
C ALA A 138 -15.67 -4.39 -9.78
N HIS A 139 -14.69 -5.08 -9.16
CA HIS A 139 -14.28 -4.78 -7.79
C HIS A 139 -13.74 -3.35 -7.61
N CYS A 140 -13.37 -2.68 -8.71
CA CYS A 140 -12.95 -1.27 -8.68
C CYS A 140 -14.06 -0.30 -8.27
N ILE A 141 -15.35 -0.70 -8.33
CA ILE A 141 -16.45 0.15 -7.88
C ILE A 141 -16.58 0.18 -6.36
N SER A 142 -16.10 -0.85 -5.69
CA SER A 142 -16.25 -1.02 -4.25
C SER A 142 -15.08 -0.40 -3.50
N GLU A 143 -15.37 0.47 -2.55
CA GLU A 143 -14.38 1.01 -1.61
C GLU A 143 -13.80 -0.09 -0.71
N TRP A 144 -14.52 -1.17 -0.51
CA TRP A 144 -14.08 -2.39 0.18
C TRP A 144 -13.19 -3.29 -0.70
N GLY A 145 -13.13 -3.01 -2.00
CA GLY A 145 -12.24 -3.67 -2.96
C GLY A 145 -10.78 -3.32 -2.70
N HIS A 146 -9.87 -4.02 -3.36
CA HIS A 146 -8.43 -3.78 -3.21
C HIS A 146 -7.87 -2.70 -4.16
N ASN A 147 -8.66 -2.26 -5.15
CA ASN A 147 -8.27 -1.29 -6.20
C ASN A 147 -9.42 -0.32 -6.54
N PHE A 148 -9.99 0.31 -5.52
CA PHE A 148 -11.07 1.27 -5.71
C PHE A 148 -10.69 2.40 -6.69
N ARG A 149 -11.63 2.70 -7.61
CA ARG A 149 -11.49 3.80 -8.58
C ARG A 149 -12.74 4.67 -8.57
N PRO A 150 -12.64 5.97 -8.23
CA PRO A 150 -13.79 6.88 -8.19
C PRO A 150 -14.58 6.95 -9.50
N SER A 151 -13.92 6.82 -10.65
CA SER A 151 -14.58 6.82 -11.96
C SER A 151 -15.60 5.68 -12.13
N TYR A 152 -15.41 4.55 -11.42
CA TYR A 152 -16.38 3.44 -11.46
C TYR A 152 -17.69 3.76 -10.73
N THR A 153 -17.72 4.66 -9.75
CA THR A 153 -18.95 5.03 -9.05
C THR A 153 -19.95 5.76 -9.95
N LYS A 154 -19.47 6.34 -11.06
CA LYS A 154 -20.29 7.01 -12.07
C LYS A 154 -20.99 6.05 -13.04
N LEU A 155 -20.66 4.76 -13.01
CA LEU A 155 -21.25 3.78 -13.92
C LEU A 155 -22.75 3.61 -13.72
N LYS A 156 -23.26 3.76 -12.50
CA LYS A 156 -24.70 3.74 -12.24
C LYS A 156 -25.41 4.87 -12.97
N ASP A 157 -24.90 6.09 -12.86
CA ASP A 157 -25.47 7.26 -13.54
C ASP A 157 -25.44 7.07 -15.07
N PHE A 158 -24.36 6.48 -15.60
CA PHE A 158 -24.25 6.14 -17.02
C PHE A 158 -25.25 5.07 -17.46
N ILE A 159 -25.47 4.02 -16.67
CA ILE A 159 -26.46 2.97 -16.93
C ILE A 159 -27.87 3.59 -16.97
N GLU A 160 -28.20 4.41 -15.98
CA GLU A 160 -29.49 5.09 -15.89
C GLU A 160 -29.71 6.08 -17.06
N PHE A 161 -28.67 6.86 -17.40
CA PHE A 161 -28.71 7.82 -18.51
C PHE A 161 -28.88 7.14 -19.87
N THR A 162 -28.15 6.06 -20.14
CA THR A 162 -28.19 5.35 -21.42
C THR A 162 -29.42 4.46 -21.55
N GLY A 163 -29.96 3.98 -20.43
CA GLY A 163 -31.10 3.05 -20.40
C GLY A 163 -30.72 1.62 -20.80
N ILE A 164 -29.44 1.25 -20.79
CA ILE A 164 -28.97 -0.10 -21.11
C ILE A 164 -29.49 -1.07 -20.05
N LYS A 165 -30.30 -2.07 -20.51
CA LYS A 165 -30.96 -3.04 -19.61
C LYS A 165 -30.09 -4.28 -19.33
N LYS A 166 -29.15 -4.63 -20.23
CA LYS A 166 -28.35 -5.85 -20.14
C LYS A 166 -26.94 -5.48 -19.67
N VAL A 167 -26.75 -5.55 -18.36
CA VAL A 167 -25.49 -5.18 -17.71
C VAL A 167 -24.91 -6.41 -17.02
N SER A 168 -23.63 -6.71 -17.30
CA SER A 168 -22.92 -7.80 -16.61
C SER A 168 -21.58 -7.33 -16.12
N ALA A 169 -21.23 -7.74 -14.91
CA ALA A 169 -20.01 -7.35 -14.23
C ALA A 169 -19.10 -8.57 -14.01
N PHE A 170 -17.80 -8.35 -14.15
CA PHE A 170 -16.78 -9.40 -14.07
C PHE A 170 -15.65 -8.97 -13.14
N THR A 171 -15.21 -9.87 -12.29
CA THR A 171 -14.03 -9.65 -11.45
C THR A 171 -13.29 -10.95 -11.17
N ALA A 172 -12.00 -10.85 -10.84
CA ALA A 172 -11.20 -12.01 -10.44
C ALA A 172 -11.25 -12.28 -8.94
N THR A 173 -11.47 -11.26 -8.14
CA THR A 173 -11.32 -11.29 -6.68
C THR A 173 -12.40 -10.41 -6.05
N ALA A 174 -13.40 -11.02 -5.45
CA ALA A 174 -14.41 -10.33 -4.68
C ALA A 174 -14.87 -11.22 -3.53
N THR A 175 -14.82 -10.71 -2.31
CA THR A 175 -15.44 -11.37 -1.15
C THR A 175 -16.96 -11.24 -1.21
N PRO A 176 -17.74 -12.01 -0.45
CA PRO A 176 -19.19 -11.89 -0.42
C PRO A 176 -19.69 -10.46 -0.11
N GLU A 177 -18.96 -9.70 0.70
CA GLU A 177 -19.25 -8.30 1.02
C GLU A 177 -19.06 -7.40 -0.22
N VAL A 178 -17.95 -7.57 -0.94
CA VAL A 178 -17.64 -6.83 -2.17
C VAL A 178 -18.66 -7.16 -3.27
N VAL A 179 -19.07 -8.43 -3.39
CA VAL A 179 -20.13 -8.87 -4.31
C VAL A 179 -21.45 -8.12 -4.06
N LYS A 180 -21.88 -8.05 -2.80
CA LYS A 180 -23.11 -7.31 -2.42
C LYS A 180 -22.98 -5.82 -2.74
N ASP A 181 -21.82 -5.23 -2.49
CA ASP A 181 -21.57 -3.82 -2.76
C ASP A 181 -21.57 -3.52 -4.27
N ILE A 182 -20.92 -4.35 -5.10
CA ILE A 182 -20.95 -4.21 -6.56
C ILE A 182 -22.39 -4.20 -7.08
N VAL A 183 -23.22 -5.16 -6.66
CA VAL A 183 -24.63 -5.25 -7.07
C VAL A 183 -25.40 -3.97 -6.68
N LYS A 184 -25.18 -3.47 -5.47
CA LYS A 184 -25.80 -2.26 -4.94
C LYS A 184 -25.34 -1.01 -5.70
N GLN A 185 -24.03 -0.83 -5.87
CA GLN A 185 -23.43 0.34 -6.51
C GLN A 185 -23.81 0.45 -8.00
N LEU A 186 -23.90 -0.67 -8.70
CA LEU A 186 -24.34 -0.70 -10.11
C LEU A 186 -25.88 -0.65 -10.26
N GLY A 187 -26.63 -0.81 -9.18
CA GLY A 187 -28.10 -0.86 -9.23
C GLY A 187 -28.65 -2.08 -9.96
N LEU A 188 -27.91 -3.19 -9.98
CA LEU A 188 -28.32 -4.40 -10.70
C LEU A 188 -29.49 -5.09 -9.98
N LYS A 189 -30.69 -4.97 -10.55
CA LYS A 189 -31.87 -5.68 -10.02
C LYS A 189 -31.82 -7.15 -10.44
N ASN A 190 -32.08 -8.06 -9.51
CA ASN A 190 -32.15 -9.51 -9.76
C ASN A 190 -30.90 -10.08 -10.46
N ALA A 191 -29.70 -9.56 -10.12
CA ALA A 191 -28.46 -10.05 -10.69
C ALA A 191 -28.19 -11.50 -10.29
N LYS A 192 -27.88 -12.34 -11.27
CA LYS A 192 -27.41 -13.70 -11.04
C LYS A 192 -25.92 -13.64 -10.64
N VAL A 193 -25.60 -14.02 -9.41
CA VAL A 193 -24.22 -14.06 -8.91
C VAL A 193 -23.65 -15.45 -9.14
N ILE A 194 -22.53 -15.53 -9.86
CA ILE A 194 -21.84 -16.79 -10.16
C ILE A 194 -20.42 -16.69 -9.64
N ILE A 195 -20.09 -17.51 -8.63
CA ILE A 195 -18.76 -17.60 -8.01
C ILE A 195 -18.24 -19.00 -8.24
N LYS A 196 -17.26 -19.16 -9.11
CA LYS A 196 -16.75 -20.49 -9.48
C LYS A 196 -15.31 -20.46 -9.94
N GLY A 197 -14.64 -21.61 -9.77
CA GLY A 197 -13.35 -21.88 -10.40
C GLY A 197 -12.15 -21.34 -9.64
N PHE A 198 -12.27 -21.03 -8.36
CA PHE A 198 -11.14 -20.63 -7.54
C PHE A 198 -10.17 -21.79 -7.27
N GLU A 199 -10.58 -23.00 -7.48
CA GLU A 199 -9.67 -24.11 -7.52
C GLU A 199 -8.82 -24.08 -8.81
N ARG A 200 -7.52 -24.24 -8.64
CA ARG A 200 -6.55 -24.31 -9.73
C ARG A 200 -5.78 -25.63 -9.60
N GLU A 201 -6.24 -26.66 -10.34
CA GLU A 201 -5.69 -28.02 -10.25
C GLU A 201 -4.18 -28.11 -10.52
N ASN A 202 -3.65 -27.21 -11.30
CA ASN A 202 -2.24 -27.16 -11.69
C ASN A 202 -1.36 -26.29 -10.80
N LEU A 203 -1.90 -25.65 -9.75
CA LEU A 203 -1.10 -24.83 -8.83
C LEU A 203 -0.79 -25.56 -7.53
N PHE A 204 0.48 -25.58 -7.14
CA PHE A 204 0.99 -26.07 -5.87
C PHE A 204 1.29 -24.89 -4.97
N VAL A 205 0.50 -24.72 -3.90
CA VAL A 205 0.65 -23.60 -2.97
C VAL A 205 1.44 -24.05 -1.75
N ASN A 206 2.58 -23.39 -1.49
CA ASN A 206 3.46 -23.67 -0.37
C ASN A 206 3.62 -22.42 0.49
N VAL A 207 3.52 -22.57 1.81
CA VAL A 207 3.77 -21.52 2.78
C VAL A 207 4.90 -21.96 3.70
N GLU A 208 5.96 -21.16 3.77
CA GLU A 208 7.13 -21.44 4.60
C GLU A 208 7.40 -20.27 5.53
N ILE A 209 7.45 -20.54 6.83
CA ILE A 209 7.80 -19.55 7.86
C ILE A 209 9.32 -19.59 8.03
N THR A 210 10.02 -18.54 7.61
CA THR A 210 11.47 -18.50 7.65
C THR A 210 12.04 -17.09 7.78
N LYS A 211 13.10 -16.94 8.58
CA LYS A 211 13.89 -15.71 8.65
C LYS A 211 15.01 -15.66 7.59
N ARG A 212 15.39 -16.83 7.03
CA ARG A 212 16.43 -16.98 6.01
C ARG A 212 15.85 -16.91 4.59
N LYS A 213 15.10 -15.84 4.32
CA LYS A 213 14.34 -15.70 3.08
C LYS A 213 15.23 -15.66 1.82
N LYS A 214 16.40 -15.01 1.88
CA LYS A 214 17.31 -14.87 0.72
C LYS A 214 17.87 -16.22 0.30
N GLU A 215 18.40 -16.97 1.25
CA GLU A 215 18.95 -18.30 1.01
C GLU A 215 17.86 -19.26 0.53
N ARG A 216 16.71 -19.24 1.21
CA ARG A 216 15.59 -20.10 0.82
C ARG A 216 15.04 -19.78 -0.57
N CYS A 217 14.97 -18.50 -0.92
CA CYS A 217 14.58 -18.06 -2.26
C CYS A 217 15.54 -18.60 -3.34
N LEU A 218 16.84 -18.54 -3.08
CA LEU A 218 17.87 -19.08 -3.97
C LEU A 218 17.74 -20.61 -4.15
N GLU A 219 17.53 -21.36 -3.06
CA GLU A 219 17.30 -22.81 -3.09
C GLU A 219 16.07 -23.16 -3.93
N ILE A 220 14.96 -22.44 -3.77
CA ILE A 220 13.73 -22.65 -4.55
C ILE A 220 13.98 -22.37 -6.03
N ILE A 221 14.69 -21.29 -6.38
CA ILE A 221 14.99 -20.98 -7.78
C ILE A 221 15.81 -22.09 -8.44
N HIS A 222 16.77 -22.66 -7.72
CA HIS A 222 17.55 -23.80 -8.23
C HIS A 222 16.75 -25.09 -8.39
N GLN A 223 15.74 -25.28 -7.54
CA GLN A 223 14.92 -26.51 -7.54
C GLN A 223 13.84 -26.47 -8.61
N PHE A 224 13.30 -25.30 -8.92
CA PHE A 224 12.13 -25.17 -9.80
C PHE A 224 12.48 -24.49 -11.13
N LYS A 225 11.69 -24.81 -12.16
CA LYS A 225 11.87 -24.27 -13.51
C LYS A 225 11.43 -22.81 -13.60
N THR A 226 12.05 -22.06 -14.52
CA THR A 226 11.62 -20.75 -14.99
C THR A 226 10.68 -20.89 -16.20
N PRO A 227 9.94 -19.84 -16.62
CA PRO A 227 9.96 -18.45 -16.11
C PRO A 227 9.39 -18.29 -14.70
N ALA A 228 9.95 -17.32 -13.96
CA ALA A 228 9.57 -17.07 -12.56
C ALA A 228 9.36 -15.59 -12.25
N ILE A 229 8.48 -15.31 -11.26
CA ILE A 229 8.28 -13.99 -10.69
C ILE A 229 8.50 -14.06 -9.18
N ILE A 230 9.25 -13.08 -8.63
CA ILE A 230 9.41 -12.91 -7.19
C ILE A 230 8.79 -11.58 -6.78
N TYR A 231 7.79 -11.61 -5.89
CA TYR A 231 7.15 -10.42 -5.36
C TYR A 231 7.78 -9.96 -4.07
N THR A 232 8.04 -8.65 -3.96
CA THR A 232 8.60 -7.99 -2.77
C THR A 232 7.71 -6.83 -2.34
N SER A 233 7.77 -6.48 -1.05
CA SER A 233 6.94 -5.42 -0.47
C SER A 233 7.38 -4.00 -0.81
N SER A 234 8.62 -3.78 -1.31
CA SER A 234 9.14 -2.45 -1.60
C SER A 234 10.13 -2.43 -2.76
N ARG A 235 10.28 -1.24 -3.38
CA ARG A 235 11.24 -0.99 -4.46
C ARG A 235 12.66 -1.38 -4.05
N LYS A 236 13.11 -0.88 -2.90
CA LYS A 236 14.44 -1.15 -2.35
C LYS A 236 14.69 -2.65 -2.16
N LYS A 237 13.72 -3.39 -1.62
CA LYS A 237 13.85 -4.85 -1.48
C LYS A 237 13.92 -5.58 -2.81
N ALA A 238 13.23 -5.09 -3.85
CA ALA A 238 13.31 -5.66 -5.19
C ALA A 238 14.72 -5.49 -5.78
N GLU A 239 15.31 -4.31 -5.63
CA GLU A 239 16.67 -3.99 -6.08
C GLU A 239 17.71 -4.82 -5.31
N GLU A 240 17.67 -4.83 -3.97
CA GLU A 240 18.58 -5.58 -3.11
C GLU A 240 18.54 -7.10 -3.37
N LEU A 241 17.34 -7.65 -3.60
CA LEU A 241 17.20 -9.08 -3.89
C LEU A 241 17.70 -9.42 -5.30
N ALA A 242 17.46 -8.54 -6.27
CA ALA A 242 17.98 -8.72 -7.63
C ALA A 242 19.52 -8.71 -7.64
N GLU A 243 20.14 -7.79 -6.92
CA GLU A 243 21.58 -7.73 -6.76
C GLU A 243 22.13 -9.01 -6.11
N TYR A 244 21.52 -9.45 -5.01
CA TYR A 244 21.88 -10.71 -4.34
C TYR A 244 21.81 -11.92 -5.27
N LEU A 245 20.74 -12.04 -6.08
CA LEU A 245 20.58 -13.15 -7.00
C LEU A 245 21.56 -13.06 -8.19
N LYS A 246 21.86 -11.88 -8.71
CA LYS A 246 22.88 -11.66 -9.75
C LYS A 246 24.27 -12.06 -9.25
N LEU A 247 24.63 -11.74 -8.00
CA LEU A 247 25.88 -12.18 -7.37
C LEU A 247 25.96 -13.71 -7.28
N ASN A 248 24.82 -14.40 -7.13
CA ASN A 248 24.71 -15.86 -7.15
C ASN A 248 24.50 -16.42 -8.57
N LYS A 249 24.86 -15.67 -9.62
CA LYS A 249 24.82 -16.07 -11.04
C LYS A 249 23.41 -16.37 -11.58
N ILE A 250 22.36 -15.85 -10.96
CA ILE A 250 21.00 -15.95 -11.48
C ILE A 250 20.73 -14.78 -12.41
N LYS A 251 20.35 -15.09 -13.66
CA LYS A 251 19.94 -14.06 -14.65
C LYS A 251 18.56 -13.52 -14.28
N CYS A 252 18.49 -12.29 -13.81
CA CYS A 252 17.25 -11.64 -13.36
C CYS A 252 17.32 -10.13 -13.51
N GLU A 253 16.15 -9.47 -13.54
CA GLU A 253 16.01 -8.01 -13.44
C GLU A 253 14.94 -7.64 -12.40
N PHE A 254 15.04 -6.42 -11.86
CA PHE A 254 14.02 -5.89 -10.98
C PHE A 254 13.03 -5.00 -11.73
N TYR A 255 11.78 -4.94 -11.23
CA TYR A 255 10.70 -4.18 -11.84
C TYR A 255 9.82 -3.50 -10.79
N HIS A 256 9.70 -2.17 -10.87
CA HIS A 256 8.82 -1.39 -9.99
C HIS A 256 8.43 -0.06 -10.63
N ALA A 257 7.40 0.61 -10.10
CA ALA A 257 6.86 1.85 -10.64
C ALA A 257 7.84 3.05 -10.63
N GLY A 258 8.96 2.95 -9.93
CA GLY A 258 10.00 3.99 -9.91
C GLY A 258 10.98 3.93 -11.06
N LEU A 259 10.95 2.87 -11.88
CA LEU A 259 11.77 2.77 -13.09
C LEU A 259 11.21 3.65 -14.20
N ASP A 260 12.11 4.10 -15.08
CA ASP A 260 11.73 4.79 -16.31
C ASP A 260 10.75 3.94 -17.14
N PRO A 261 9.71 4.54 -17.74
CA PRO A 261 8.73 3.82 -18.57
C PRO A 261 9.33 3.00 -19.71
N ILE A 262 10.41 3.49 -20.33
CA ILE A 262 11.09 2.79 -21.45
C ILE A 262 11.79 1.54 -20.91
N ILE A 263 12.49 1.66 -19.79
CA ILE A 263 13.17 0.53 -19.12
C ILE A 263 12.13 -0.51 -18.67
N ARG A 264 11.01 -0.07 -18.09
CA ARG A 264 9.93 -0.98 -17.69
C ARG A 264 9.37 -1.77 -18.86
N LYS A 265 9.13 -1.09 -19.98
CA LYS A 265 8.63 -1.71 -21.21
C LYS A 265 9.61 -2.75 -21.73
N LYS A 266 10.91 -2.42 -21.79
CA LYS A 266 11.96 -3.35 -22.21
C LYS A 266 12.04 -4.59 -21.33
N ILE A 267 12.09 -4.44 -20.02
CA ILE A 267 12.13 -5.57 -19.07
C ILE A 267 10.91 -6.47 -19.25
N GLN A 268 9.73 -5.89 -19.41
CA GLN A 268 8.50 -6.64 -19.64
C GLN A 268 8.53 -7.42 -20.97
N GLU A 269 8.97 -6.79 -22.05
CA GLU A 269 9.13 -7.45 -23.37
C GLU A 269 10.15 -8.58 -23.29
N ASP A 270 11.32 -8.35 -22.67
CA ASP A 270 12.35 -9.38 -22.49
C ASP A 270 11.85 -10.58 -21.69
N PHE A 271 10.97 -10.36 -20.69
CA PHE A 271 10.36 -11.44 -19.93
C PHE A 271 9.29 -12.20 -20.74
N ILE A 272 8.46 -11.50 -21.49
CA ILE A 272 7.41 -12.12 -22.32
C ILE A 272 8.04 -12.99 -23.41
N GLU A 273 9.12 -12.54 -24.00
CA GLU A 273 9.84 -13.20 -25.11
C GLU A 273 10.92 -14.21 -24.66
N ASP A 274 10.92 -14.60 -23.37
CA ASP A 274 11.85 -15.58 -22.77
C ASP A 274 13.34 -15.16 -22.77
N ARG A 275 13.66 -13.91 -23.09
CA ARG A 275 15.03 -13.40 -22.99
C ARG A 275 15.48 -13.20 -21.54
N LEU A 276 14.51 -12.96 -20.66
CA LEU A 276 14.70 -12.83 -19.22
C LEU A 276 13.90 -13.91 -18.47
N PRO A 277 14.57 -14.85 -17.76
CA PRO A 277 13.88 -15.96 -17.13
C PRO A 277 13.24 -15.61 -15.77
N LEU A 278 13.68 -14.54 -15.10
CA LEU A 278 13.27 -14.20 -13.75
C LEU A 278 13.11 -12.70 -13.57
N ILE A 279 11.98 -12.29 -13.00
CA ILE A 279 11.73 -10.90 -12.57
C ILE A 279 11.51 -10.84 -11.06
N ILE A 280 12.15 -9.86 -10.42
CA ILE A 280 11.90 -9.48 -9.04
C ILE A 280 11.07 -8.19 -9.04
N ALA A 281 9.86 -8.22 -8.53
CA ALA A 281 8.95 -7.11 -8.70
C ALA A 281 8.20 -6.71 -7.42
N THR A 282 7.76 -5.46 -7.39
CA THR A 282 6.64 -5.06 -6.54
C THR A 282 5.31 -5.40 -7.24
N ASN A 283 4.17 -5.16 -6.58
CA ASN A 283 2.83 -5.30 -7.18
C ASN A 283 2.63 -4.49 -8.50
N ALA A 284 3.56 -3.59 -8.83
CA ALA A 284 3.55 -2.86 -10.10
C ALA A 284 3.73 -3.78 -11.33
N PHE A 285 4.39 -4.94 -11.16
CA PHE A 285 4.46 -5.99 -12.18
C PHE A 285 3.27 -6.92 -12.00
N GLY A 286 2.15 -6.51 -12.55
CA GLY A 286 0.91 -7.20 -12.22
C GLY A 286 -0.11 -7.15 -13.35
N MET A 287 -1.12 -6.30 -13.22
CA MET A 287 -2.24 -6.22 -14.15
C MET A 287 -1.74 -5.97 -15.59
N GLY A 288 -2.23 -6.75 -16.56
CA GLY A 288 -1.85 -6.62 -17.96
C GLY A 288 -0.72 -7.54 -18.44
N ILE A 289 -0.16 -8.43 -17.60
CA ILE A 289 0.85 -9.39 -18.03
C ILE A 289 0.18 -10.69 -18.43
N ASP A 290 0.24 -11.05 -19.71
CA ASP A 290 -0.34 -12.29 -20.27
C ASP A 290 0.73 -13.29 -20.72
N LYS A 291 1.69 -13.61 -19.82
CA LYS A 291 2.60 -14.74 -20.02
C LYS A 291 1.96 -16.00 -19.47
N LYS A 292 1.73 -17.00 -20.32
CA LYS A 292 0.94 -18.20 -19.99
C LYS A 292 1.73 -19.26 -19.23
N ASP A 293 3.03 -19.31 -19.41
CA ASP A 293 3.93 -20.39 -19.02
C ASP A 293 4.77 -20.12 -17.77
N ILE A 294 4.37 -19.18 -16.89
CA ILE A 294 5.07 -18.93 -15.63
C ILE A 294 5.01 -20.17 -14.76
N ARG A 295 6.19 -20.71 -14.38
CA ARG A 295 6.31 -21.96 -13.61
C ARG A 295 6.43 -21.74 -12.11
N LEU A 296 6.92 -20.57 -11.71
CA LEU A 296 7.22 -20.30 -10.31
C LEU A 296 6.83 -18.88 -9.94
N VAL A 297 6.09 -18.73 -8.84
CA VAL A 297 5.83 -17.44 -8.20
C VAL A 297 6.27 -17.51 -6.75
N ILE A 298 7.15 -16.60 -6.34
CA ILE A 298 7.63 -16.50 -4.95
C ILE A 298 7.17 -15.18 -4.36
N HIS A 299 6.50 -15.22 -3.23
CA HIS A 299 6.30 -14.06 -2.38
C HIS A 299 7.42 -14.01 -1.35
N PHE A 300 8.39 -13.14 -1.59
CA PHE A 300 9.50 -12.90 -0.66
C PHE A 300 9.04 -12.19 0.62
N ASN A 301 7.99 -11.41 0.52
CA ASN A 301 7.23 -10.87 1.64
C ASN A 301 5.76 -11.25 1.49
N SER A 302 5.05 -11.38 2.61
CA SER A 302 3.61 -11.56 2.59
C SER A 302 2.91 -10.42 1.84
N THR A 303 1.76 -10.70 1.26
CA THR A 303 0.86 -9.67 0.74
C THR A 303 -0.02 -9.09 1.86
N GLY A 304 -0.62 -7.93 1.62
CA GLY A 304 -1.51 -7.29 2.60
C GLY A 304 -2.91 -7.93 2.66
N SER A 305 -3.24 -8.83 1.73
CA SER A 305 -4.55 -9.50 1.69
C SER A 305 -4.50 -10.79 0.86
N ILE A 306 -5.51 -11.64 1.06
CA ILE A 306 -5.72 -12.88 0.28
C ILE A 306 -6.03 -12.55 -1.18
N GLU A 307 -6.76 -11.47 -1.46
CA GLU A 307 -7.09 -11.06 -2.82
C GLU A 307 -5.81 -10.77 -3.62
N ASN A 308 -4.88 -10.00 -3.06
CA ASN A 308 -3.61 -9.70 -3.72
C ASN A 308 -2.78 -10.98 -3.90
N PHE A 309 -2.67 -11.79 -2.86
CA PHE A 309 -1.98 -13.08 -2.93
C PHE A 309 -2.54 -13.95 -4.04
N TYR A 310 -3.86 -14.14 -4.07
CA TYR A 310 -4.52 -14.99 -5.06
C TYR A 310 -4.38 -14.44 -6.49
N GLN A 311 -4.47 -13.13 -6.67
CA GLN A 311 -4.28 -12.47 -7.97
C GLN A 311 -2.84 -12.65 -8.48
N GLU A 312 -1.85 -12.60 -7.60
CA GLU A 312 -0.44 -12.75 -7.94
C GLU A 312 -0.06 -14.20 -8.22
N ILE A 313 -0.49 -15.17 -7.41
CA ILE A 313 -0.28 -16.61 -7.71
C ILE A 313 -1.04 -17.06 -8.95
N GLY A 314 -2.18 -16.43 -9.25
CA GLY A 314 -2.99 -16.71 -10.44
C GLY A 314 -2.30 -16.42 -11.78
N ARG A 315 -1.10 -15.82 -11.76
CA ARG A 315 -0.25 -15.66 -12.95
C ARG A 315 0.46 -16.93 -13.35
N ALA A 316 0.72 -17.80 -12.40
CA ALA A 316 1.39 -19.08 -12.67
C ALA A 316 0.46 -20.07 -13.41
N GLY A 317 1.02 -20.83 -14.33
CA GLY A 317 0.37 -21.96 -14.98
C GLY A 317 -0.93 -21.65 -15.73
N ARG A 318 -1.04 -20.52 -16.41
CA ARG A 318 -2.22 -20.20 -17.23
C ARG A 318 -2.41 -21.13 -18.42
N ASP A 319 -1.34 -21.82 -18.84
CA ASP A 319 -1.34 -22.86 -19.85
C ASP A 319 -1.84 -24.23 -19.36
N GLY A 320 -2.22 -24.34 -18.07
CA GLY A 320 -2.69 -25.57 -17.45
C GLY A 320 -1.58 -26.51 -16.96
N LYS A 321 -0.30 -26.19 -17.19
CA LYS A 321 0.81 -27.02 -16.72
C LYS A 321 1.12 -26.74 -15.24
N ASN A 322 1.64 -27.77 -14.56
CA ASN A 322 2.01 -27.68 -13.16
C ASN A 322 2.95 -26.49 -12.88
N SER A 323 2.60 -25.71 -11.87
CA SER A 323 3.34 -24.53 -11.46
C SER A 323 3.32 -24.39 -9.94
N HIS A 324 4.39 -23.86 -9.39
CA HIS A 324 4.60 -23.78 -7.95
C HIS A 324 4.54 -22.35 -7.45
N THR A 325 3.96 -22.18 -6.27
CA THR A 325 3.92 -20.90 -5.60
C THR A 325 4.44 -21.05 -4.17
N PHE A 326 5.29 -20.12 -3.75
CA PHE A 326 5.87 -20.09 -2.42
C PHE A 326 5.60 -18.74 -1.76
N LEU A 327 5.12 -18.79 -0.53
CA LEU A 327 5.07 -17.64 0.36
C LEU A 327 6.13 -17.80 1.44
N LEU A 328 7.17 -16.97 1.42
CA LEU A 328 8.20 -16.92 2.44
C LEU A 328 7.80 -15.88 3.49
N TYR A 329 7.23 -16.35 4.58
CA TYR A 329 6.68 -15.49 5.62
C TYR A 329 7.65 -15.29 6.79
N ASP A 330 7.64 -14.10 7.31
CA ASP A 330 8.22 -13.73 8.61
C ASP A 330 7.29 -12.71 9.28
N ASP A 331 7.16 -12.75 10.61
CA ASP A 331 6.27 -11.86 11.35
C ASP A 331 6.57 -10.37 11.12
N SER A 332 7.78 -10.03 10.70
CA SER A 332 8.14 -8.66 10.32
C SER A 332 7.40 -8.15 9.08
N ASP A 333 6.84 -9.04 8.26
CA ASP A 333 6.05 -8.63 7.09
C ASP A 333 4.76 -7.92 7.51
N VAL A 334 4.18 -8.30 8.65
CA VAL A 334 2.96 -7.67 9.19
C VAL A 334 3.20 -6.19 9.48
N PHE A 335 4.34 -5.85 10.08
CA PHE A 335 4.67 -4.45 10.40
C PHE A 335 4.76 -3.56 9.16
N ILE A 336 5.22 -4.13 8.04
CA ILE A 336 5.29 -3.39 6.76
C ILE A 336 3.87 -3.04 6.29
N HIS A 337 2.95 -4.00 6.35
CA HIS A 337 1.57 -3.79 5.95
C HIS A 337 0.81 -2.88 6.92
N GLU A 338 1.03 -3.03 8.23
CA GLU A 338 0.50 -2.11 9.24
C GLU A 338 0.95 -0.67 9.02
N TYR A 339 2.24 -0.48 8.66
CA TYR A 339 2.76 0.83 8.28
C TYR A 339 2.04 1.39 7.03
N PHE A 340 1.82 0.58 5.99
CA PHE A 340 1.09 1.04 4.81
C PHE A 340 -0.38 1.37 5.13
N ILE A 341 -1.05 0.54 5.92
CA ILE A 341 -2.45 0.76 6.32
C ILE A 341 -2.56 2.06 7.12
N SER A 342 -1.70 2.29 8.12
CA SER A 342 -1.73 3.51 8.93
C SER A 342 -1.41 4.78 8.13
N ASN A 343 -0.54 4.68 7.12
CA ASN A 343 -0.26 5.80 6.22
C ASN A 343 -1.42 6.08 5.25
N SER A 344 -2.17 5.05 4.84
CA SER A 344 -3.29 5.21 3.91
C SER A 344 -4.54 5.82 4.57
N TYR A 345 -4.72 5.61 5.87
CA TYR A 345 -5.89 6.05 6.63
C TYR A 345 -5.49 6.93 7.83
N PRO A 346 -5.08 8.19 7.58
CA PRO A 346 -4.70 9.11 8.66
C PRO A 346 -5.89 9.44 9.57
N THR A 347 -5.61 9.69 10.85
CA THR A 347 -6.64 10.06 11.81
C THR A 347 -7.22 11.44 11.53
N LYS A 348 -8.41 11.70 12.08
CA LYS A 348 -9.10 13.00 11.99
C LYS A 348 -8.17 14.16 12.41
N GLU A 349 -7.45 13.99 13.50
CA GLU A 349 -6.53 15.00 14.06
C GLU A 349 -5.35 15.27 13.10
N ILE A 350 -4.82 14.25 12.48
CA ILE A 350 -3.72 14.41 11.50
C ILE A 350 -4.21 15.19 10.28
N ILE A 351 -5.38 14.86 9.74
CA ILE A 351 -5.94 15.57 8.57
C ILE A 351 -6.22 17.03 8.91
N LYS A 352 -6.81 17.31 10.08
CA LYS A 352 -7.05 18.68 10.57
C LYS A 352 -5.76 19.48 10.72
N LYS A 353 -4.73 18.90 11.33
CA LYS A 353 -3.42 19.54 11.50
C LYS A 353 -2.75 19.84 10.17
N ILE A 354 -2.81 18.91 9.21
CA ILE A 354 -2.27 19.10 7.85
C ILE A 354 -3.01 20.23 7.14
N TYR A 355 -4.36 20.26 7.19
CA TYR A 355 -5.15 21.33 6.60
C TYR A 355 -4.80 22.71 7.18
N ASN A 356 -4.71 22.82 8.50
CA ASN A 356 -4.31 24.07 9.15
C ASN A 356 -2.89 24.47 8.73
N ALA A 357 -1.91 23.57 8.80
CA ALA A 357 -0.53 23.85 8.43
C ALA A 357 -0.40 24.34 6.97
N ILE A 358 -1.19 23.77 6.05
CA ILE A 358 -1.22 24.22 4.64
C ILE A 358 -1.79 25.64 4.54
N CYS A 359 -2.94 25.91 5.18
CA CYS A 359 -3.54 27.24 5.15
C CYS A 359 -2.67 28.30 5.83
N ASP A 360 -2.01 27.93 6.93
CA ASP A 360 -1.10 28.82 7.67
C ASP A 360 0.18 29.12 6.87
N SER A 361 0.71 28.13 6.15
CA SER A 361 1.87 28.34 5.26
C SER A 361 1.60 29.37 4.15
N ALA A 362 0.35 29.43 3.71
CA ALA A 362 -0.13 30.39 2.69
C ALA A 362 -0.72 31.66 3.29
N GLN A 363 -0.68 31.85 4.61
CA GLN A 363 -1.21 32.99 5.35
C GLN A 363 -2.69 33.30 5.05
N ILE A 364 -3.50 32.25 4.85
CA ILE A 364 -4.92 32.39 4.54
C ILE A 364 -5.71 32.44 5.85
N ALA A 365 -6.42 33.50 6.11
CA ALA A 365 -7.30 33.65 7.27
C ALA A 365 -8.59 32.81 7.10
N ILE A 366 -9.25 32.47 8.22
CA ILE A 366 -10.55 31.78 8.21
C ILE A 366 -11.57 32.69 7.48
N GLY A 367 -12.37 32.06 6.59
CA GLY A 367 -13.32 32.78 5.73
C GLY A 367 -12.72 33.33 4.44
N MET A 368 -11.41 33.30 4.27
CA MET A 368 -10.73 33.78 3.06
C MET A 368 -10.39 32.65 2.11
N LYS A 369 -10.31 32.95 0.82
CA LYS A 369 -9.89 32.03 -0.25
C LYS A 369 -8.59 32.55 -0.87
N SER A 370 -7.66 31.68 -1.19
CA SER A 370 -6.50 32.05 -1.99
C SER A 370 -6.81 31.94 -3.48
N GLU A 371 -6.49 32.98 -4.23
CA GLU A 371 -6.52 32.95 -5.70
C GLU A 371 -5.24 32.29 -6.27
N LYS A 372 -4.18 32.24 -5.48
CA LYS A 372 -2.90 31.66 -5.85
C LYS A 372 -2.84 30.19 -5.44
N GLN A 373 -2.15 29.38 -6.25
CA GLN A 373 -1.81 28.01 -5.89
C GLN A 373 -0.89 27.99 -4.67
N ILE A 374 -1.15 27.05 -3.76
CA ILE A 374 -0.40 26.86 -2.52
C ILE A 374 0.60 25.72 -2.75
N SER A 375 1.88 26.03 -2.64
CA SER A 375 2.97 25.05 -2.73
C SER A 375 3.01 24.19 -1.47
N ILE A 376 3.06 22.89 -1.62
CA ILE A 376 3.12 21.95 -0.50
C ILE A 376 4.58 21.79 -0.06
N ASN A 377 4.85 22.08 1.21
CA ASN A 377 6.15 21.91 1.82
C ASN A 377 6.07 20.93 3.01
N LEU A 378 6.52 19.70 2.78
CA LEU A 378 6.47 18.64 3.80
C LEU A 378 7.26 19.00 5.07
N SER A 379 8.40 19.68 4.94
CA SER A 379 9.23 20.09 6.07
C SER A 379 8.50 21.12 6.95
N TYR A 380 7.81 22.08 6.32
CA TYR A 380 6.99 23.04 7.02
C TYR A 380 5.82 22.37 7.76
N ILE A 381 5.13 21.42 7.09
CA ILE A 381 4.01 20.68 7.67
C ILE A 381 4.47 19.87 8.89
N LYS A 382 5.60 19.14 8.78
CA LYS A 382 6.20 18.42 9.91
C LYS A 382 6.48 19.31 11.11
N LEU A 383 7.08 20.47 10.85
CA LEU A 383 7.41 21.44 11.90
C LEU A 383 6.16 21.99 12.58
N HIS A 384 5.15 22.39 11.79
CA HIS A 384 3.91 22.99 12.31
C HIS A 384 3.01 22.00 13.04
N THR A 385 2.93 20.78 12.54
CA THR A 385 2.11 19.73 13.16
C THR A 385 2.77 19.11 14.39
N LYS A 386 4.06 19.33 14.59
CA LYS A 386 4.90 18.67 15.62
C LYS A 386 4.78 17.14 15.58
N GLN A 387 4.59 16.58 14.39
CA GLN A 387 4.43 15.14 14.16
C GLN A 387 5.32 14.68 13.00
N ASP A 388 5.82 13.45 13.06
CA ASP A 388 6.58 12.87 11.96
C ASP A 388 5.62 12.38 10.86
N ILE A 389 5.14 13.31 10.05
CA ILE A 389 4.25 13.06 8.92
C ILE A 389 5.08 12.58 7.74
N SER A 390 4.86 11.33 7.31
CA SER A 390 5.44 10.82 6.08
C SER A 390 4.80 11.46 4.86
N GLY A 391 5.51 11.47 3.72
CA GLY A 391 4.91 11.89 2.44
C GLY A 391 3.66 11.07 2.08
N ALA A 392 3.61 9.80 2.47
CA ALA A 392 2.46 8.93 2.24
C ALA A 392 1.22 9.38 3.06
N ILE A 393 1.39 9.72 4.34
CA ILE A 393 0.31 10.29 5.18
C ILE A 393 -0.19 11.60 4.58
N LEU A 394 0.74 12.47 4.17
CA LEU A 394 0.38 13.75 3.56
C LEU A 394 -0.46 13.54 2.30
N ASN A 395 -0.02 12.69 1.38
CA ASN A 395 -0.75 12.41 0.14
C ASN A 395 -2.13 11.80 0.41
N SER A 396 -2.25 10.90 1.40
CA SER A 396 -3.55 10.35 1.79
C SER A 396 -4.46 11.43 2.38
N ALA A 397 -3.96 12.30 3.25
CA ALA A 397 -4.73 13.40 3.83
C ALA A 397 -5.20 14.40 2.75
N LEU A 398 -4.32 14.75 1.81
CA LEU A 398 -4.66 15.64 0.69
C LEU A 398 -5.76 15.04 -0.18
N LYS A 399 -5.69 13.74 -0.47
CA LYS A 399 -6.74 13.05 -1.22
C LYS A 399 -8.09 13.13 -0.51
N TYR A 400 -8.16 12.86 0.79
CA TYR A 400 -9.41 12.98 1.55
C TYR A 400 -9.93 14.42 1.62
N LEU A 401 -9.05 15.42 1.65
CA LEU A 401 -9.44 16.84 1.58
C LEU A 401 -9.98 17.21 0.18
N GLU A 402 -9.44 16.62 -0.87
CA GLU A 402 -9.94 16.78 -2.25
C GLU A 402 -11.29 16.11 -2.44
N ASP A 403 -11.44 14.85 -2.01
CA ASP A 403 -12.71 14.10 -2.05
C ASP A 403 -13.83 14.82 -1.29
N ALA A 404 -13.48 15.55 -0.21
CA ALA A 404 -14.40 16.41 0.55
C ALA A 404 -14.70 17.75 -0.13
N GLY A 405 -14.11 18.04 -1.28
CA GLY A 405 -14.25 19.30 -2.00
C GLY A 405 -13.71 20.53 -1.25
N CYS A 406 -12.69 20.34 -0.42
CA CYS A 406 -12.00 21.41 0.29
C CYS A 406 -10.87 22.02 -0.54
N ILE A 407 -10.15 21.17 -1.25
CA ILE A 407 -9.00 21.52 -2.09
C ILE A 407 -9.12 20.85 -3.47
N THR A 408 -8.34 21.33 -4.43
CA THR A 408 -8.02 20.62 -5.67
C THR A 408 -6.52 20.39 -5.70
N LEU A 409 -6.11 19.17 -5.97
CA LEU A 409 -4.71 18.80 -6.19
C LEU A 409 -4.32 19.21 -7.61
N ASN A 410 -3.44 20.19 -7.71
CA ASN A 410 -2.78 20.51 -8.96
C ASN A 410 -1.58 19.58 -9.07
N SER A 411 -1.79 18.40 -9.68
CA SER A 411 -0.76 17.39 -9.75
C SER A 411 0.45 17.90 -10.56
N ALA A 412 1.66 17.56 -10.13
CA ALA A 412 2.91 17.75 -10.86
C ALA A 412 2.88 17.10 -12.28
N TYR A 413 1.91 16.23 -12.55
CA TYR A 413 1.59 15.68 -13.87
C TYR A 413 1.07 16.73 -14.88
N ARG A 414 0.67 17.93 -14.44
CA ARG A 414 0.26 19.03 -15.32
C ARG A 414 1.28 20.15 -15.44
N SER A 415 2.33 20.19 -14.65
CA SER A 415 3.46 21.11 -14.87
C SER A 415 4.38 20.50 -15.91
N VAL A 416 4.10 20.75 -17.15
CA VAL A 416 5.00 20.44 -18.27
C VAL A 416 6.03 21.53 -18.38
N ASN A 417 7.29 21.15 -18.61
CA ASN A 417 8.30 22.10 -19.04
C ASN A 417 7.79 22.87 -20.26
N LYS A 418 7.91 24.18 -20.25
CA LYS A 418 7.46 25.00 -21.38
C LYS A 418 8.63 25.84 -21.88
N ILE A 419 8.63 26.08 -23.19
CA ILE A 419 9.65 26.85 -23.85
C ILE A 419 9.02 27.83 -24.84
N LYS A 420 9.65 28.99 -25.00
CA LYS A 420 9.32 30.00 -25.99
C LYS A 420 10.59 30.57 -26.58
N ILE A 421 10.65 30.76 -27.86
CA ILE A 421 11.78 31.46 -28.52
C ILE A 421 11.50 32.97 -28.49
N LEU A 422 12.48 33.72 -27.95
CA LEU A 422 12.41 35.18 -27.84
C LEU A 422 12.98 35.89 -29.08
N PHE A 423 13.87 35.21 -29.83
CA PHE A 423 14.42 35.75 -31.06
C PHE A 423 13.41 35.71 -32.21
N THR A 424 13.49 36.66 -33.13
CA THR A 424 12.79 36.57 -34.43
C THR A 424 13.36 35.46 -35.28
N GLU A 425 12.56 34.90 -36.21
CA GLU A 425 12.98 33.79 -37.06
C GLU A 425 14.30 34.11 -37.80
N THR A 426 14.47 35.34 -38.31
CA THR A 426 15.69 35.78 -38.99
C THR A 426 16.90 35.80 -38.08
N ARG A 427 16.74 36.35 -36.86
CA ARG A 427 17.80 36.44 -35.85
C ARG A 427 18.21 35.04 -35.39
N LEU A 428 17.26 34.15 -35.21
CA LEU A 428 17.52 32.78 -34.81
C LEU A 428 18.26 31.99 -35.88
N LYS A 429 17.85 32.12 -37.16
CA LYS A 429 18.55 31.49 -38.27
C LYS A 429 20.01 31.93 -38.38
N ASN A 430 20.28 33.23 -38.18
CA ASN A 430 21.64 33.76 -38.15
C ASN A 430 22.46 33.25 -36.97
N PHE A 431 21.85 33.15 -35.79
CA PHE A 431 22.48 32.56 -34.61
C PHE A 431 22.85 31.09 -34.82
N ILE A 432 21.93 30.27 -35.36
CA ILE A 432 22.17 28.84 -35.64
C ILE A 432 23.29 28.66 -36.64
N LYS A 433 23.35 29.51 -37.71
CA LYS A 433 24.44 29.47 -38.72
C LYS A 433 25.79 29.90 -38.17
N GLY A 434 25.83 30.86 -37.23
CA GLY A 434 27.06 31.41 -36.67
C GLY A 434 27.53 30.75 -35.37
N SER A 435 26.73 29.91 -34.77
CA SER A 435 27.08 29.27 -33.52
C SER A 435 28.06 28.13 -33.72
N SER A 436 29.19 28.19 -33.01
CA SER A 436 30.17 27.09 -32.91
C SER A 436 29.76 26.02 -31.89
N ASN A 437 28.75 26.31 -31.06
CA ASN A 437 28.26 25.36 -30.04
C ASN A 437 27.21 24.41 -30.64
N GLU A 438 27.65 23.18 -30.87
CA GLU A 438 26.81 22.15 -31.49
C GLU A 438 25.58 21.79 -30.60
N LEU A 439 25.75 21.73 -29.29
CA LEU A 439 24.66 21.39 -28.37
C LEU A 439 23.52 22.42 -28.44
N MET A 440 23.85 23.69 -28.46
CA MET A 440 22.84 24.77 -28.58
C MET A 440 22.13 24.73 -29.91
N ARG A 441 22.86 24.42 -30.96
CA ARG A 441 22.31 24.30 -32.33
C ARG A 441 21.32 23.15 -32.42
N ASP A 442 21.66 21.99 -31.85
CA ASP A 442 20.86 20.78 -31.93
C ASP A 442 19.56 20.95 -31.11
N VAL A 443 19.64 21.55 -29.92
CA VAL A 443 18.44 21.87 -29.11
C VAL A 443 17.53 22.84 -29.87
N LEU A 444 18.06 23.91 -30.46
CA LEU A 444 17.26 24.89 -31.19
C LEU A 444 16.65 24.29 -32.47
N LEU A 445 17.38 23.46 -33.20
CA LEU A 445 16.87 22.77 -34.39
C LEU A 445 15.77 21.77 -34.03
N TYR A 446 15.93 20.99 -32.93
CA TYR A 446 14.89 20.12 -32.43
C TYR A 446 13.60 20.88 -32.09
N VAL A 447 13.75 21.97 -31.37
CA VAL A 447 12.62 22.80 -30.93
C VAL A 447 11.85 23.38 -32.12
N ILE A 448 12.56 23.89 -33.14
CA ILE A 448 11.92 24.44 -34.34
C ILE A 448 11.21 23.37 -35.15
N ARG A 449 11.85 22.21 -35.34
CA ARG A 449 11.30 21.08 -36.13
C ARG A 449 10.02 20.52 -35.51
N ASN A 450 10.01 20.33 -34.20
CA ASN A 450 8.92 19.63 -33.56
C ASN A 450 7.76 20.55 -33.13
N TYR A 451 8.00 21.85 -32.90
CA TYR A 451 6.98 22.76 -32.36
C TYR A 451 6.59 23.91 -33.32
N GLY A 452 7.26 24.05 -34.45
CA GLY A 452 6.88 24.98 -35.53
C GLY A 452 6.86 26.45 -35.14
N LYS A 453 6.01 27.26 -35.82
CA LYS A 453 5.97 28.73 -35.62
C LYS A 453 5.34 29.21 -34.33
N GLU A 454 4.53 28.39 -33.73
CA GLU A 454 3.82 28.79 -32.46
C GLU A 454 4.78 29.06 -31.31
N ILE A 455 5.96 28.45 -31.31
CA ILE A 455 6.97 28.62 -30.26
C ILE A 455 7.54 30.03 -30.14
N PHE A 456 7.40 30.83 -31.20
CA PHE A 456 7.82 32.25 -31.18
C PHE A 456 6.80 33.18 -30.57
N SER A 457 5.55 32.77 -30.43
CA SER A 457 4.44 33.59 -29.96
C SER A 457 4.03 33.30 -28.51
N LYS A 458 4.06 32.02 -28.10
CA LYS A 458 3.59 31.57 -26.77
C LYS A 458 4.51 30.51 -26.17
N LEU A 459 4.42 30.33 -24.84
CA LEU A 459 5.06 29.21 -24.14
C LEU A 459 4.38 27.89 -24.53
N ILE A 460 5.14 26.96 -25.12
CA ILE A 460 4.66 25.64 -25.56
C ILE A 460 5.25 24.56 -24.67
N ALA A 461 4.46 23.53 -24.36
CA ALA A 461 4.92 22.36 -23.63
C ALA A 461 5.99 21.61 -24.42
N ILE A 462 7.14 21.32 -23.79
CA ILE A 462 8.24 20.58 -24.37
C ILE A 462 8.47 19.25 -23.64
N ASP A 463 8.63 18.18 -24.42
CA ASP A 463 9.08 16.89 -23.92
C ASP A 463 10.61 16.84 -23.93
N LEU A 464 11.22 17.01 -22.75
CA LEU A 464 12.69 16.95 -22.63
C LEU A 464 13.23 15.54 -22.85
N THR A 465 12.45 14.49 -22.65
CA THR A 465 12.87 13.10 -22.87
C THR A 465 12.97 12.82 -24.37
N ALA A 466 11.99 13.27 -25.15
CA ALA A 466 12.04 13.18 -26.61
C ALA A 466 13.22 14.01 -27.18
N LEU A 467 13.46 15.21 -26.64
CA LEU A 467 14.60 16.04 -27.00
C LEU A 467 15.94 15.32 -26.76
N GLN A 468 16.12 14.71 -25.58
CA GLN A 468 17.30 13.93 -25.22
C GLN A 468 17.51 12.74 -26.15
N THR A 469 16.44 12.04 -26.51
CA THR A 469 16.50 10.88 -27.41
C THR A 469 16.90 11.25 -28.83
N GLU A 470 16.35 12.34 -29.37
CA GLU A 470 16.65 12.79 -30.75
C GLU A 470 18.01 13.47 -30.87
N THR A 471 18.45 14.20 -29.84
CA THR A 471 19.74 14.91 -29.88
C THR A 471 20.89 14.10 -29.33
N GLY A 472 20.63 12.97 -28.66
CA GLY A 472 21.66 12.15 -27.99
C GLY A 472 22.24 12.78 -26.74
N LEU A 473 21.67 13.89 -26.23
CA LEU A 473 22.18 14.61 -25.06
C LEU A 473 21.77 13.91 -23.77
N THR A 474 22.66 13.94 -22.79
CA THR A 474 22.33 13.54 -21.42
C THR A 474 21.36 14.53 -20.77
N LYS A 475 20.70 14.11 -19.69
CA LYS A 475 19.78 14.97 -18.94
C LYS A 475 20.45 16.26 -18.44
N GLN A 476 21.70 16.17 -18.00
CA GLN A 476 22.48 17.31 -17.51
C GLN A 476 22.84 18.25 -18.65
N GLU A 477 23.37 17.74 -19.75
CA GLU A 477 23.73 18.55 -20.94
C GLU A 477 22.50 19.25 -21.53
N THR A 478 21.37 18.59 -21.62
CA THR A 478 20.11 19.20 -22.06
C THR A 478 19.73 20.38 -21.19
N PHE A 479 19.76 20.18 -19.87
CA PHE A 479 19.37 21.22 -18.92
C PHE A 479 20.33 22.43 -18.96
N ASP A 480 21.65 22.17 -18.93
CA ASP A 480 22.69 23.22 -18.98
C ASP A 480 22.61 24.00 -20.29
N THR A 481 22.34 23.31 -21.43
CA THR A 481 22.17 23.96 -22.73
C THR A 481 20.94 24.86 -22.76
N ILE A 482 19.80 24.41 -22.25
CA ILE A 482 18.60 25.24 -22.18
C ILE A 482 18.82 26.45 -21.28
N VAL A 483 19.42 26.30 -20.09
CA VAL A 483 19.76 27.40 -19.18
C VAL A 483 20.70 28.40 -19.83
N ASN A 484 21.70 27.93 -20.58
CA ASN A 484 22.60 28.80 -21.30
C ASN A 484 21.90 29.57 -22.44
N LEU A 485 20.98 28.94 -23.16
CA LEU A 485 20.16 29.60 -24.20
C LEU A 485 19.21 30.65 -23.58
N GLU A 486 18.69 30.40 -22.41
CA GLU A 486 17.86 31.34 -21.63
C GLU A 486 18.73 32.53 -21.16
N PHE A 487 19.90 32.27 -20.60
CA PHE A 487 20.85 33.31 -20.17
C PHE A 487 21.26 34.22 -21.33
N LEU A 488 21.39 33.69 -22.52
CA LEU A 488 21.67 34.45 -23.75
C LEU A 488 20.43 35.20 -24.29
N GLY A 489 19.27 35.08 -23.64
CA GLY A 489 18.03 35.73 -24.07
C GLY A 489 17.46 35.19 -25.38
N ILE A 490 17.85 33.99 -25.81
CA ILE A 490 17.39 33.37 -27.05
C ILE A 490 16.01 32.71 -26.83
N LEU A 491 15.82 32.12 -25.69
CA LEU A 491 14.55 31.45 -25.30
C LEU A 491 14.17 31.80 -23.86
N GLU A 492 12.93 31.58 -23.56
CA GLU A 492 12.34 31.59 -22.21
C GLU A 492 12.01 30.16 -21.84
N PHE A 493 12.49 29.68 -20.69
CA PHE A 493 12.24 28.34 -20.22
C PHE A 493 11.47 28.37 -18.89
N SER A 494 10.24 27.87 -18.93
CA SER A 494 9.45 27.64 -17.72
C SER A 494 9.62 26.18 -17.31
N LYS A 495 10.50 25.97 -16.33
CA LYS A 495 10.72 24.66 -15.74
C LYS A 495 9.43 24.17 -15.08
N ALA A 496 9.07 22.90 -15.32
CA ALA A 496 8.06 22.24 -14.54
C ALA A 496 8.52 22.26 -13.07
N ASP A 497 7.94 23.15 -12.27
CA ASP A 497 8.12 23.09 -10.83
C ASP A 497 7.45 21.81 -10.36
N GLY A 498 8.24 20.75 -10.14
CA GLY A 498 7.78 19.46 -9.62
C GLY A 498 7.27 19.54 -8.17
N LYS A 499 6.87 20.70 -7.73
CA LYS A 499 6.24 20.93 -6.43
C LYS A 499 4.75 20.70 -6.56
N GLU A 500 4.28 19.68 -5.84
CA GLU A 500 2.86 19.50 -5.63
C GLU A 500 2.26 20.81 -5.10
N SER A 501 1.22 21.28 -5.74
CA SER A 501 0.49 22.47 -5.30
C SER A 501 -0.99 22.17 -5.20
N ILE A 502 -1.67 22.92 -4.36
CA ILE A 502 -3.12 22.81 -4.17
C ILE A 502 -3.79 24.16 -4.39
N SER A 503 -5.06 24.12 -4.71
CA SER A 503 -5.94 25.29 -4.70
C SER A 503 -7.10 25.05 -3.73
N LEU A 504 -7.46 26.04 -2.92
CA LEU A 504 -8.67 25.96 -2.11
C LEU A 504 -9.89 26.13 -3.01
N ILE A 505 -10.82 25.16 -2.99
CA ILE A 505 -12.09 25.25 -3.72
C ILE A 505 -13.03 26.21 -3.01
N LYS A 506 -13.07 26.14 -1.67
CA LYS A 506 -13.93 26.95 -0.78
C LYS A 506 -13.05 27.83 0.12
N PRO A 507 -13.60 28.92 0.68
CA PRO A 507 -12.90 29.69 1.71
C PRO A 507 -12.44 28.79 2.87
N ARG A 508 -11.30 29.13 3.49
CA ARG A 508 -10.80 28.42 4.67
C ARG A 508 -11.86 28.35 5.75
N VAL A 509 -12.16 27.13 6.22
CA VAL A 509 -13.03 26.88 7.37
C VAL A 509 -12.18 26.55 8.60
N ARG A 510 -12.77 26.55 9.79
CA ARG A 510 -12.12 25.97 10.96
C ARG A 510 -11.94 24.46 10.74
N SER A 511 -10.84 23.90 11.23
CA SER A 511 -10.56 22.46 11.03
C SER A 511 -11.61 21.54 11.65
N GLU A 512 -12.36 22.03 12.66
CA GLU A 512 -13.49 21.34 13.27
C GLU A 512 -14.69 21.23 12.33
N ASP A 513 -14.86 22.20 11.45
CA ASP A 513 -16.00 22.31 10.51
C ASP A 513 -15.73 21.62 9.17
N LEU A 514 -14.60 20.93 9.03
CA LEU A 514 -14.29 20.13 7.84
C LEU A 514 -15.29 18.99 7.69
N LYS A 515 -16.03 19.00 6.58
CA LYS A 515 -17.03 17.97 6.25
C LYS A 515 -16.35 16.75 5.60
N LEU A 516 -15.49 16.06 6.36
CA LEU A 516 -14.84 14.84 5.94
C LEU A 516 -15.66 13.62 6.39
N ASN A 517 -15.74 12.61 5.54
CA ASN A 517 -16.39 11.34 5.89
C ASN A 517 -15.44 10.47 6.73
N TYR A 518 -15.22 10.88 7.99
CA TYR A 518 -14.35 10.13 8.91
C TYR A 518 -14.85 8.72 9.21
N LYS A 519 -16.18 8.52 9.15
CA LYS A 519 -16.78 7.19 9.32
C LYS A 519 -16.25 6.24 8.25
N LEU A 520 -16.30 6.64 7.00
CA LEU A 520 -15.79 5.85 5.87
C LEU A 520 -14.28 5.59 6.01
N ILE A 521 -13.47 6.60 6.31
CA ILE A 521 -12.02 6.45 6.48
C ILE A 521 -11.72 5.37 7.55
N ASN A 522 -12.45 5.39 8.65
CA ASN A 522 -12.27 4.42 9.73
C ASN A 522 -12.75 3.01 9.34
N GLU A 523 -13.86 2.90 8.66
CA GLU A 523 -14.37 1.63 8.15
C GLU A 523 -13.36 0.99 7.19
N LEU A 524 -12.78 1.76 6.28
CA LEU A 524 -11.75 1.33 5.35
C LEU A 524 -10.46 0.89 6.09
N TYR A 525 -10.07 1.61 7.14
CA TYR A 525 -8.97 1.22 8.00
C TYR A 525 -9.22 -0.16 8.65
N ILE A 526 -10.39 -0.34 9.25
CA ILE A 526 -10.78 -1.60 9.91
C ILE A 526 -10.80 -2.74 8.89
N SER A 527 -11.42 -2.54 7.74
CA SER A 527 -11.46 -3.52 6.66
C SER A 527 -10.06 -3.93 6.20
N SER A 528 -9.16 -2.96 6.01
CA SER A 528 -7.79 -3.26 5.60
C SER A 528 -7.02 -4.06 6.65
N LYS A 529 -7.26 -3.79 7.93
CA LYS A 529 -6.70 -4.57 9.03
C LYS A 529 -7.27 -6.00 9.06
N GLN A 530 -8.58 -6.16 8.90
CA GLN A 530 -9.21 -7.48 8.84
C GLN A 530 -8.68 -8.32 7.67
N LYS A 531 -8.44 -7.71 6.51
CA LYS A 531 -7.82 -8.40 5.36
C LYS A 531 -6.40 -8.86 5.68
N LEU A 532 -5.61 -8.03 6.36
CA LEU A 532 -4.28 -8.42 6.82
C LEU A 532 -4.34 -9.57 7.84
N ASP A 533 -5.27 -9.51 8.80
CA ASP A 533 -5.48 -10.59 9.78
C ASP A 533 -5.85 -11.90 9.08
N ARG A 534 -6.73 -11.85 8.06
CA ARG A 534 -7.07 -13.04 7.25
C ARG A 534 -5.87 -13.59 6.48
N MET A 535 -4.96 -12.73 6.01
CA MET A 535 -3.71 -13.19 5.39
C MET A 535 -2.81 -13.90 6.40
N VAL A 536 -2.75 -13.40 7.64
CA VAL A 536 -2.02 -14.06 8.72
C VAL A 536 -2.68 -15.39 9.09
N ASP A 537 -4.02 -15.45 9.20
CA ASP A 537 -4.77 -16.69 9.41
C ASP A 537 -4.46 -17.73 8.32
N PHE A 538 -4.37 -17.29 7.06
CA PHE A 538 -3.98 -18.16 5.95
C PHE A 538 -2.57 -18.73 6.10
N VAL A 539 -1.62 -17.95 6.61
CA VAL A 539 -0.24 -18.42 6.86
C VAL A 539 -0.22 -19.51 7.93
N TYR A 540 -0.99 -19.34 8.99
CA TYR A 540 -0.95 -20.22 10.16
C TYR A 540 -2.00 -21.34 10.15
N THR A 541 -2.91 -21.36 9.15
CA THR A 541 -3.92 -22.45 9.08
C THR A 541 -3.28 -23.81 8.88
N ASN A 542 -3.83 -24.82 9.54
CA ASN A 542 -3.53 -26.24 9.30
C ASN A 542 -4.47 -26.85 8.25
N ASP A 543 -5.54 -26.13 7.86
CA ASP A 543 -6.47 -26.56 6.82
C ASP A 543 -5.82 -26.55 5.44
N CYS A 544 -6.46 -27.22 4.48
CA CYS A 544 -6.07 -27.12 3.08
C CYS A 544 -6.04 -25.66 2.61
N ARG A 545 -4.91 -25.21 2.03
CA ARG A 545 -4.74 -23.83 1.54
C ARG A 545 -5.83 -23.41 0.55
N PHE A 546 -6.20 -24.29 -0.36
CA PHE A 546 -7.28 -24.01 -1.29
C PHE A 546 -8.65 -24.01 -0.62
N SER A 547 -8.92 -24.88 0.37
CA SER A 547 -10.16 -24.80 1.16
C SER A 547 -10.32 -23.44 1.83
N PHE A 548 -9.23 -22.89 2.39
CA PHE A 548 -9.24 -21.55 2.98
C PHE A 548 -9.56 -20.47 1.93
N ILE A 549 -8.92 -20.52 0.76
CA ILE A 549 -9.14 -19.56 -0.34
C ILE A 549 -10.58 -19.64 -0.86
N LEU A 550 -11.11 -20.85 -1.11
CA LEU A 550 -12.47 -21.07 -1.58
C LEU A 550 -13.49 -20.45 -0.61
N LYS A 551 -13.37 -20.77 0.69
CA LYS A 551 -14.23 -20.19 1.75
C LYS A 551 -14.12 -18.67 1.83
N TYR A 552 -12.92 -18.13 1.65
CA TYR A 552 -12.68 -16.69 1.69
C TYR A 552 -13.43 -15.95 0.57
N PHE A 553 -13.48 -16.51 -0.63
CA PHE A 553 -14.21 -15.94 -1.76
C PHE A 553 -15.69 -16.36 -1.84
N GLY A 554 -16.17 -17.14 -0.87
CA GLY A 554 -17.57 -17.57 -0.79
C GLY A 554 -17.92 -18.74 -1.69
N GLU A 555 -16.93 -19.52 -2.18
CA GLU A 555 -17.17 -20.79 -2.86
C GLU A 555 -17.30 -21.93 -1.83
N GLU A 556 -18.25 -22.85 -2.05
CA GLU A 556 -18.45 -23.97 -1.13
C GLU A 556 -17.23 -24.88 -1.08
N ALA A 557 -16.72 -25.13 0.11
CA ALA A 557 -15.52 -25.94 0.31
C ALA A 557 -15.63 -26.87 1.54
N ASN A 558 -16.82 -27.44 1.76
CA ASN A 558 -17.04 -28.36 2.87
C ASN A 558 -16.21 -29.62 2.69
N ASN A 559 -15.31 -29.93 3.64
CA ASN A 559 -14.40 -31.08 3.61
C ASN A 559 -13.46 -31.15 2.39
N TYR A 560 -13.31 -30.03 1.65
CA TYR A 560 -12.44 -29.99 0.48
C TYR A 560 -10.95 -30.10 0.85
N LYS A 561 -10.23 -31.01 0.19
CA LYS A 561 -8.77 -31.16 0.28
C LYS A 561 -8.17 -31.22 -1.12
N CYS A 562 -7.30 -30.26 -1.46
CA CYS A 562 -6.67 -30.20 -2.79
C CYS A 562 -5.60 -31.27 -3.02
N ARG A 563 -5.11 -31.95 -1.97
CA ARG A 563 -4.08 -33.03 -1.96
C ARG A 563 -2.70 -32.61 -2.50
N LYS A 564 -2.44 -31.31 -2.72
CA LYS A 564 -1.21 -30.79 -3.36
C LYS A 564 -0.62 -29.54 -2.70
N CYS A 565 -1.30 -28.88 -1.78
CA CYS A 565 -0.69 -27.83 -1.00
C CYS A 565 0.20 -28.39 0.11
N ASP A 566 1.09 -27.55 0.66
CA ASP A 566 1.99 -27.93 1.75
C ASP A 566 1.28 -28.62 2.92
N ASN A 567 0.10 -28.15 3.34
CA ASN A 567 -0.66 -28.76 4.43
C ASN A 567 -1.24 -30.12 4.05
N CYS A 568 -1.79 -30.28 2.84
CA CYS A 568 -2.30 -31.56 2.37
C CYS A 568 -1.18 -32.61 2.17
N LEU A 569 -0.01 -32.18 1.69
CA LEU A 569 1.13 -33.07 1.50
C LEU A 569 1.73 -33.52 2.84
N LYS A 570 1.78 -32.63 3.85
CA LYS A 570 2.17 -32.97 5.21
C LYS A 570 1.20 -33.98 5.86
N GLN A 571 -0.11 -33.85 5.61
CA GLN A 571 -1.12 -34.77 6.12
C GLN A 571 -1.08 -36.17 5.46
N ASN A 572 -0.64 -36.28 4.21
CA ASN A 572 -0.51 -37.53 3.50
C ASN A 572 0.79 -38.30 3.80
N GLY A 573 1.80 -37.61 4.35
CA GLY A 573 3.06 -38.22 4.79
C GLY A 573 3.12 -38.24 6.31
N SER A 574 2.82 -39.34 6.98
CA SER A 574 3.14 -39.76 8.37
C SER A 574 3.44 -38.73 9.46
N ASN A 575 3.10 -37.46 9.32
CA ASN A 575 3.52 -36.35 10.21
C ASN A 575 2.41 -35.73 11.05
N GLU A 576 1.14 -36.18 10.99
CA GLU A 576 0.13 -35.75 12.00
C GLU A 576 0.55 -36.19 13.40
N SER A 577 1.20 -37.34 13.50
CA SER A 577 1.78 -37.80 14.76
C SER A 577 2.94 -36.92 15.22
N SER A 578 3.73 -36.35 14.33
CA SER A 578 4.94 -35.60 14.73
C SER A 578 4.66 -34.19 15.25
N VAL A 579 3.79 -33.40 14.60
CA VAL A 579 3.43 -32.05 15.11
C VAL A 579 2.59 -32.16 16.38
N SER A 580 1.66 -33.11 16.42
CA SER A 580 0.90 -33.42 17.62
C SER A 580 1.83 -33.87 18.76
N TYR A 581 2.80 -34.71 18.45
CA TYR A 581 3.81 -35.17 19.40
C TYR A 581 4.72 -34.04 19.88
N ILE A 582 5.18 -33.16 18.98
CA ILE A 582 5.99 -31.98 19.36
C ILE A 582 5.19 -31.06 20.28
N LYS A 583 3.91 -30.80 19.94
CA LYS A 583 3.01 -29.98 20.77
C LYS A 583 2.83 -30.59 22.16
N GLU A 584 2.55 -31.90 22.22
CA GLU A 584 2.43 -32.64 23.48
C GLU A 584 3.70 -32.48 24.34
N LYS A 585 4.89 -32.66 23.72
CA LYS A 585 6.15 -32.55 24.48
C LYS A 585 6.44 -31.13 24.95
N ILE A 586 6.02 -30.10 24.22
CA ILE A 586 6.11 -28.70 24.66
C ILE A 586 5.13 -28.44 25.81
N GLU A 587 3.89 -28.94 25.70
CA GLU A 587 2.88 -28.81 26.77
C GLU A 587 3.35 -29.54 28.03
N ASP A 588 3.87 -30.77 27.90
CA ASP A 588 4.42 -31.56 28.98
C ASP A 588 5.58 -30.84 29.70
N LEU A 589 6.56 -30.31 28.93
CA LEU A 589 7.67 -29.54 29.48
C LEU A 589 7.18 -28.33 30.27
N LEU A 590 6.26 -27.54 29.70
CA LEU A 590 5.74 -26.33 30.32
C LEU A 590 4.82 -26.61 31.51
N ASN A 591 4.27 -27.85 31.62
CA ASN A 591 3.50 -28.28 32.77
C ASN A 591 4.34 -28.63 33.99
N GLU A 592 5.52 -29.17 33.76
CA GLU A 592 6.40 -29.63 34.85
C GLU A 592 7.36 -28.53 35.30
N GLU A 593 7.61 -27.52 34.45
CA GLU A 593 8.47 -26.40 34.81
C GLU A 593 7.75 -25.34 35.64
N LEU A 594 8.30 -25.06 36.80
CA LEU A 594 7.79 -24.03 37.73
C LEU A 594 8.06 -22.61 37.22
N TYR A 595 8.95 -22.47 36.23
CA TYR A 595 9.43 -21.20 35.69
C TYR A 595 9.01 -21.03 34.21
N GLU A 596 8.90 -19.78 33.80
CA GLU A 596 8.61 -19.41 32.42
C GLU A 596 9.87 -19.63 31.58
N LEU A 597 9.76 -20.39 30.48
CA LEU A 597 10.86 -20.69 29.57
C LEU A 597 10.84 -19.80 28.34
N THR A 598 12.02 -19.38 27.86
CA THR A 598 12.15 -18.76 26.53
C THR A 598 12.06 -19.81 25.43
N GLU A 599 11.69 -19.38 24.19
CA GLU A 599 11.70 -20.23 23.00
C GLU A 599 13.02 -20.99 22.87
N LYS A 600 14.15 -20.27 23.07
CA LYS A 600 15.49 -20.86 23.00
C LYS A 600 15.73 -21.92 24.10
N GLN A 601 15.25 -21.72 25.32
CA GLN A 601 15.38 -22.71 26.40
C GLN A 601 14.53 -23.95 26.11
N ILE A 602 13.31 -23.78 25.59
CA ILE A 602 12.46 -24.88 25.14
C ILE A 602 13.17 -25.68 24.05
N GLU A 603 13.71 -24.99 23.03
CA GLU A 603 14.50 -25.63 21.97
C GLU A 603 15.74 -26.34 22.51
N ASP A 604 16.51 -25.68 23.37
CA ASP A 604 17.75 -26.22 23.93
C ASP A 604 17.51 -27.48 24.80
N ILE A 605 16.39 -27.53 25.52
CA ILE A 605 15.98 -28.70 26.30
C ILE A 605 15.49 -29.81 25.38
N LEU A 606 14.48 -29.55 24.55
CA LEU A 606 13.81 -30.57 23.76
C LEU A 606 14.71 -31.17 22.66
N LEU A 607 15.56 -30.33 22.03
CA LEU A 607 16.49 -30.76 20.99
C LEU A 607 17.83 -31.26 21.54
N GLY A 608 18.05 -31.21 22.85
CA GLY A 608 19.30 -31.66 23.46
C GLY A 608 20.53 -30.78 23.21
N LYS A 609 20.32 -29.51 22.82
CA LYS A 609 21.39 -28.53 22.49
C LYS A 609 21.81 -27.66 23.69
N GLY A 610 21.15 -27.79 24.81
CA GLY A 610 21.42 -27.01 26.01
C GLY A 610 22.78 -27.34 26.64
N LYS A 611 23.60 -26.30 26.91
CA LYS A 611 24.90 -26.45 27.59
C LYS A 611 24.76 -26.37 29.11
N LEU A 612 23.66 -25.82 29.62
CA LEU A 612 23.42 -25.67 31.07
C LEU A 612 23.12 -27.04 31.71
N ILE A 613 23.62 -27.26 32.92
CA ILE A 613 23.39 -28.49 33.67
C ILE A 613 21.91 -28.67 33.99
N GLU A 614 21.23 -27.58 34.31
CA GLU A 614 19.77 -27.56 34.57
C GLU A 614 18.94 -28.06 33.36
N HIS A 615 19.35 -27.66 32.14
CA HIS A 615 18.70 -28.17 30.91
C HIS A 615 18.92 -29.65 30.69
N LYS A 616 20.14 -30.16 31.01
CA LYS A 616 20.49 -31.58 30.85
C LYS A 616 19.82 -32.49 31.87
N ASN A 617 19.47 -31.97 33.02
CA ASN A 617 18.78 -32.71 34.08
C ASN A 617 17.24 -32.72 33.89
N ASN A 618 16.72 -31.95 32.92
CA ASN A 618 15.29 -31.94 32.62
C ASN A 618 14.85 -33.26 32.01
N LYS A 619 13.74 -33.81 32.47
CA LYS A 619 13.15 -35.07 32.03
C LYS A 619 12.91 -35.15 30.50
N TYR A 620 12.64 -34.01 29.87
CA TYR A 620 12.37 -33.88 28.44
C TYR A 620 13.62 -33.52 27.62
N PHE A 621 14.77 -33.46 28.27
CA PHE A 621 16.02 -33.18 27.55
C PHE A 621 16.25 -34.17 26.43
N ASN A 622 16.50 -33.65 25.23
CA ASN A 622 16.74 -34.45 24.03
C ASN A 622 15.54 -35.29 23.49
N SER A 623 14.34 -35.03 24.01
CA SER A 623 13.13 -35.78 23.62
C SER A 623 12.71 -35.56 22.15
N LEU A 624 13.14 -34.47 21.54
CA LEU A 624 12.86 -34.09 20.16
C LEU A 624 14.16 -33.99 19.30
N MET A 625 15.21 -34.74 19.64
CA MET A 625 16.52 -34.66 18.97
C MET A 625 16.50 -34.89 17.46
N HIS A 626 15.52 -35.63 16.97
CA HIS A 626 15.36 -35.93 15.55
C HIS A 626 14.53 -34.91 14.77
N TYR A 627 13.99 -33.90 15.46
CA TYR A 627 13.19 -32.84 14.86
C TYR A 627 14.05 -31.61 14.59
N LYS A 628 13.61 -30.78 13.64
CA LYS A 628 14.29 -29.53 13.33
C LYS A 628 13.89 -28.44 14.33
N LYS A 629 14.77 -27.46 14.52
CA LYS A 629 14.50 -26.30 15.36
C LYS A 629 13.26 -25.54 14.88
N GLU A 630 13.07 -25.44 13.57
CA GLU A 630 11.95 -24.78 12.93
C GLU A 630 10.61 -25.45 13.28
N ASP A 631 10.59 -26.79 13.40
CA ASP A 631 9.39 -27.57 13.75
C ASP A 631 8.97 -27.29 15.21
N VAL A 632 9.93 -27.17 16.13
CA VAL A 632 9.66 -26.82 17.55
C VAL A 632 9.18 -25.39 17.67
N ALA A 633 9.81 -24.43 16.98
CA ALA A 633 9.40 -23.04 16.96
C ALA A 633 7.99 -22.88 16.38
N GLN A 634 7.67 -23.64 15.34
CA GLN A 634 6.34 -23.65 14.74
C GLN A 634 5.29 -24.21 15.70
N ALA A 635 5.58 -25.32 16.39
CA ALA A 635 4.68 -25.90 17.36
C ALA A 635 4.40 -24.96 18.56
N ILE A 636 5.42 -24.22 19.06
CA ILE A 636 5.24 -23.19 20.09
C ILE A 636 4.24 -22.14 19.62
N ARG A 637 4.37 -21.64 18.40
CA ARG A 637 3.48 -20.63 17.83
C ARG A 637 2.05 -21.14 17.69
N VAL A 638 1.87 -22.38 17.23
CA VAL A 638 0.56 -23.01 17.12
C VAL A 638 -0.10 -23.13 18.50
N LEU A 639 0.63 -23.55 19.53
CA LEU A 639 0.13 -23.64 20.89
C LEU A 639 -0.27 -22.28 21.47
N VAL A 640 0.43 -21.21 21.11
CA VAL A 640 0.05 -19.84 21.48
C VAL A 640 -1.25 -19.44 20.79
N ILE A 641 -1.38 -19.76 19.49
CA ILE A 641 -2.60 -19.47 18.70
C ILE A 641 -3.80 -20.28 19.20
N GLU A 642 -3.60 -21.56 19.51
CA GLU A 642 -4.60 -22.44 20.10
C GLU A 642 -4.94 -22.05 21.55
N ASN A 643 -4.28 -21.03 22.07
CA ASN A 643 -4.47 -20.51 23.42
C ASN A 643 -4.17 -21.53 24.55
N LYS A 644 -3.33 -22.52 24.25
CA LYS A 644 -2.90 -23.58 25.19
C LYS A 644 -1.72 -23.15 26.06
N ILE A 645 -0.86 -22.26 25.52
CA ILE A 645 0.25 -21.68 26.25
C ILE A 645 0.18 -20.16 26.23
N GLN A 646 0.63 -19.52 27.30
CA GLN A 646 0.69 -18.07 27.42
C GLN A 646 2.08 -17.56 27.08
N GLN A 647 2.12 -16.46 26.35
CA GLN A 647 3.36 -15.76 26.01
C GLN A 647 3.46 -14.46 26.79
N LYS A 648 4.56 -14.26 27.50
CA LYS A 648 4.90 -13.02 28.19
C LYS A 648 6.20 -12.44 27.62
N ALA A 649 6.31 -11.11 27.60
CA ALA A 649 7.54 -10.42 27.23
C ALA A 649 8.15 -9.71 28.43
N ASP A 650 9.47 -9.80 28.59
CA ASP A 650 10.18 -8.96 29.55
C ASP A 650 10.66 -7.65 28.89
N GLY A 651 11.09 -6.68 29.70
CA GLY A 651 11.61 -5.39 29.21
C GLY A 651 12.89 -5.49 28.34
N ARG A 652 13.47 -6.69 28.15
CA ARG A 652 14.65 -6.98 27.32
C ARG A 652 14.34 -7.68 26.01
N LYS A 653 13.08 -7.67 25.55
CA LYS A 653 12.62 -8.32 24.30
C LYS A 653 12.70 -9.86 24.29
N LYS A 654 12.80 -10.52 25.44
CA LYS A 654 12.73 -11.98 25.51
C LYS A 654 11.29 -12.41 25.71
N LEU A 655 10.86 -13.39 24.95
CA LEU A 655 9.52 -14.01 25.06
C LEU A 655 9.63 -15.24 25.95
N TYR A 656 8.73 -15.33 26.91
CA TYR A 656 8.59 -16.45 27.84
C TYR A 656 7.26 -17.13 27.65
N PHE A 657 7.20 -18.45 27.86
CA PHE A 657 6.04 -19.28 27.65
C PHE A 657 5.70 -20.06 28.90
N LYS A 658 4.40 -20.20 29.20
CA LYS A 658 3.84 -20.96 30.29
C LYS A 658 2.50 -21.58 29.87
N ARG A 659 2.12 -22.73 30.43
CA ARG A 659 0.79 -23.31 30.20
C ARG A 659 -0.31 -22.43 30.80
N LYS A 660 -1.48 -22.42 30.13
CA LYS A 660 -2.68 -21.77 30.62
C LYS A 660 -3.46 -22.74 31.52
N GLU A 661 -3.86 -22.31 32.73
CA GLU A 661 -4.73 -23.08 33.59
C GLU A 661 -6.16 -23.11 33.01
N ASP A 662 -6.79 -24.31 32.98
CA ASP A 662 -8.11 -24.50 32.39
C ASP A 662 -9.20 -23.75 33.18
N LEU A 663 -9.94 -22.89 32.51
CA LEU A 663 -11.24 -22.40 32.94
C LEU A 663 -12.34 -23.16 32.20
N LYS A 664 -13.00 -24.08 32.89
CA LYS A 664 -14.22 -24.73 32.40
C LYS A 664 -15.41 -23.78 32.48
N ASN A 665 -16.22 -23.82 31.43
CA ASN A 665 -17.59 -23.28 31.27
C ASN A 665 -17.70 -21.90 30.60
N ILE A 666 -18.12 -21.93 29.34
CA ILE A 666 -18.78 -20.79 28.66
C ILE A 666 -20.05 -21.30 27.97
N VAL A 667 -21.16 -20.70 28.39
CA VAL A 667 -22.50 -20.86 27.79
C VAL A 667 -22.58 -19.92 26.58
N VAL A 668 -23.16 -20.44 25.51
CA VAL A 668 -23.46 -19.69 24.25
C VAL A 668 -24.75 -18.92 24.44
N LEU A 669 -24.79 -17.66 24.09
CA LEU A 669 -26.04 -16.91 23.87
C LEU A 669 -25.95 -16.13 22.51
N GLU A 670 -27.03 -16.31 21.76
CA GLU A 670 -27.25 -15.70 20.43
C GLU A 670 -27.87 -14.30 20.55
N ASN A 671 -27.57 -13.49 19.52
CA ASN A 671 -28.33 -12.40 18.91
C ASN A 671 -29.06 -11.34 19.74
N VAL A 672 -28.66 -10.09 19.54
CA VAL A 672 -29.60 -8.94 19.55
C VAL A 672 -29.17 -7.89 18.52
N THR A 673 -30.12 -7.51 17.69
CA THR A 673 -30.09 -6.37 16.75
C THR A 673 -30.47 -5.08 17.45
N SER A 674 -29.74 -3.96 17.22
CA SER A 674 -30.30 -2.62 17.49
C SER A 674 -29.60 -1.48 16.75
N SER A 675 -30.37 -0.67 16.22
CA SER A 675 -30.52 0.75 15.80
C SER A 675 -29.31 1.70 15.55
N ASN A 676 -29.54 2.53 14.52
CA ASN A 676 -28.60 3.38 13.77
C ASN A 676 -28.08 4.70 14.39
N ASN A 677 -28.40 5.04 15.64
CA ASN A 677 -28.01 6.35 16.21
C ASN A 677 -26.76 6.40 17.09
N ASP A 678 -26.17 5.24 17.40
CA ASP A 678 -24.97 5.15 18.27
C ASP A 678 -23.63 5.14 17.50
N PHE A 679 -23.66 5.32 16.19
CA PHE A 679 -22.49 5.03 15.34
C PHE A 679 -21.40 6.11 15.40
N GLU A 680 -21.71 7.38 15.52
CA GLU A 680 -20.70 8.44 15.53
C GLU A 680 -19.86 8.47 16.83
N ASN A 681 -20.51 8.27 17.98
CA ASN A 681 -19.82 8.17 19.27
C ASN A 681 -18.91 6.93 19.39
N ASN A 682 -19.22 5.85 18.66
CA ASN A 682 -18.44 4.62 18.69
C ASN A 682 -17.13 4.72 17.92
N ILE A 683 -17.02 5.61 16.92
CA ILE A 683 -15.84 5.77 16.08
C ILE A 683 -14.72 6.52 16.82
N GLU A 684 -15.08 7.57 17.56
CA GLU A 684 -14.12 8.32 18.37
C GLU A 684 -13.56 7.46 19.50
N LEU A 685 -14.44 6.68 20.15
CA LEU A 685 -14.03 5.71 21.17
C LEU A 685 -13.12 4.64 20.59
N TYR A 686 -13.40 4.13 19.39
CA TYR A 686 -12.53 3.15 18.74
C TYR A 686 -11.12 3.72 18.50
N HIS A 687 -10.99 4.96 18.02
CA HIS A 687 -9.69 5.59 17.84
C HIS A 687 -8.95 5.78 19.16
N ALA A 688 -9.64 6.21 20.20
CA ALA A 688 -9.04 6.38 21.52
C ALA A 688 -8.57 5.03 22.14
N LEU A 689 -9.36 3.97 22.00
CA LEU A 689 -8.98 2.61 22.39
C LEU A 689 -7.77 2.09 21.58
N ARG A 690 -7.74 2.39 20.29
CA ARG A 690 -6.61 2.06 19.41
C ARG A 690 -5.32 2.74 19.85
N ASP A 691 -5.39 4.03 20.19
CA ASP A 691 -4.23 4.78 20.64
C ASP A 691 -3.68 4.25 21.98
N LEU A 692 -4.56 3.83 22.90
CA LEU A 692 -4.16 3.13 24.12
C LEU A 692 -3.49 1.79 23.81
N ARG A 693 -4.04 1.02 22.90
CA ARG A 693 -3.43 -0.24 22.46
C ARG A 693 -2.06 -0.02 21.79
N GLU A 694 -1.89 1.03 20.98
CA GLU A 694 -0.61 1.36 20.39
C GLU A 694 0.43 1.79 21.43
N LYS A 695 0.01 2.51 22.49
CA LYS A 695 0.85 2.78 23.65
C LYS A 695 1.27 1.48 24.36
N ALA A 696 0.33 0.58 24.57
CA ALA A 696 0.62 -0.74 25.12
C ALA A 696 1.51 -1.59 24.22
N SER A 697 1.31 -1.54 22.91
CA SER A 697 2.17 -2.19 21.91
C SER A 697 3.64 -1.76 22.06
N LYS A 698 3.89 -0.47 22.23
CA LYS A 698 5.23 0.08 22.47
C LYS A 698 5.77 -0.31 23.85
N LYS A 699 4.93 -0.28 24.89
CA LYS A 699 5.28 -0.66 26.27
C LYS A 699 5.68 -2.13 26.39
N PHE A 700 4.92 -3.02 25.76
CA PHE A 700 5.15 -4.46 25.81
C PHE A 700 6.01 -5.00 24.67
N LEU A 701 6.46 -4.14 23.72
CA LEU A 701 7.26 -4.51 22.55
C LEU A 701 6.60 -5.64 21.72
N GLN A 702 5.28 -5.59 21.60
CA GLN A 702 4.46 -6.55 20.85
C GLN A 702 3.62 -5.81 19.82
N SER A 703 3.29 -6.48 18.71
CA SER A 703 2.40 -5.84 17.72
C SER A 703 1.04 -5.50 18.33
N ALA A 704 0.42 -4.43 17.85
CA ALA A 704 -0.87 -3.96 18.36
C ALA A 704 -1.96 -5.04 18.27
N SER A 705 -1.94 -5.85 17.20
CA SER A 705 -2.84 -6.99 16.99
C SER A 705 -2.66 -8.12 18.02
N ILE A 706 -1.45 -8.28 18.56
CA ILE A 706 -1.17 -9.25 19.63
C ILE A 706 -1.64 -8.71 20.99
N ILE A 707 -1.67 -7.40 21.18
CA ILE A 707 -2.21 -6.79 22.41
C ILE A 707 -3.73 -6.93 22.46
N CYS A 708 -4.41 -6.52 21.38
CA CYS A 708 -5.85 -6.67 21.18
C CYS A 708 -6.15 -6.59 19.69
N PRO A 709 -6.68 -7.65 19.04
CA PRO A 709 -7.06 -7.63 17.64
C PRO A 709 -8.08 -6.55 17.31
N ASP A 710 -8.01 -5.98 16.10
CA ASP A 710 -8.89 -4.88 15.71
C ASP A 710 -10.38 -5.24 15.69
N ASN A 711 -10.70 -6.48 15.33
CA ASN A 711 -12.07 -6.99 15.38
C ASN A 711 -12.64 -7.05 16.80
N ILE A 712 -11.81 -7.31 17.80
CA ILE A 712 -12.18 -7.28 19.22
C ILE A 712 -12.26 -5.84 19.70
N LEU A 713 -11.31 -5.00 19.30
CA LEU A 713 -11.30 -3.57 19.64
C LEU A 713 -12.55 -2.87 19.09
N ALA A 714 -12.98 -3.22 17.87
CA ALA A 714 -14.21 -2.72 17.26
C ALA A 714 -15.45 -3.15 18.06
N LYS A 715 -15.50 -4.41 18.54
CA LYS A 715 -16.59 -4.88 19.41
C LYS A 715 -16.61 -4.15 20.75
N ILE A 716 -15.44 -3.87 21.34
CA ILE A 716 -15.32 -3.10 22.58
C ILE A 716 -15.87 -1.68 22.38
N SER A 717 -15.53 -1.01 21.27
CA SER A 717 -16.04 0.33 20.98
C SER A 717 -17.55 0.36 20.73
N GLN A 718 -18.11 -0.72 20.17
CA GLN A 718 -19.55 -0.85 19.92
C GLN A 718 -20.33 -1.17 21.19
N GLN A 719 -19.85 -2.10 22.01
CA GLN A 719 -20.55 -2.61 23.20
C GLN A 719 -20.30 -1.75 24.45
N LYS A 720 -19.25 -0.91 24.45
CA LYS A 720 -18.87 -0.01 25.55
C LYS A 720 -18.90 -0.68 26.92
N PRO A 721 -18.19 -1.78 27.12
CA PRO A 721 -18.24 -2.52 28.41
C PRO A 721 -17.68 -1.63 29.53
N LYS A 722 -18.44 -1.54 30.65
CA LYS A 722 -18.10 -0.70 31.79
C LYS A 722 -17.41 -1.46 32.92
N THR A 723 -17.52 -2.77 32.90
CA THR A 723 -16.95 -3.66 33.91
C THR A 723 -16.03 -4.71 33.31
N LYS A 724 -15.17 -5.28 34.15
CA LYS A 724 -14.30 -6.39 33.76
C LYS A 724 -15.14 -7.58 33.25
N SER A 725 -16.26 -7.88 33.83
CA SER A 725 -17.14 -8.98 33.42
C SER A 725 -17.72 -8.76 32.03
N GLU A 726 -18.12 -7.53 31.71
CA GLU A 726 -18.63 -7.18 30.38
C GLU A 726 -17.53 -7.21 29.29
N LEU A 727 -16.29 -6.81 29.60
CA LEU A 727 -15.18 -6.99 28.71
C LEU A 727 -14.92 -8.46 28.35
N PHE A 728 -15.02 -9.36 29.35
CA PHE A 728 -14.85 -10.79 29.14
C PHE A 728 -16.04 -11.45 28.42
N SER A 729 -17.21 -10.81 28.39
CA SER A 729 -18.35 -11.28 27.59
C SER A 729 -18.18 -11.06 26.10
N ILE A 730 -17.22 -10.21 25.69
CA ILE A 730 -16.93 -9.95 24.27
C ILE A 730 -16.24 -11.16 23.63
N PRO A 731 -16.82 -11.80 22.60
CA PRO A 731 -16.24 -12.99 22.00
C PRO A 731 -14.83 -12.74 21.45
N GLY A 732 -13.86 -13.49 21.97
CA GLY A 732 -12.45 -13.37 21.63
C GLY A 732 -11.61 -12.48 22.56
N TYR A 733 -12.23 -11.72 23.48
CA TYR A 733 -11.51 -10.98 24.53
C TYR A 733 -11.09 -11.94 25.65
N ASN A 734 -9.86 -11.82 26.15
CA ASN A 734 -9.31 -12.76 27.12
C ASN A 734 -8.46 -12.07 28.20
N GLU A 735 -8.09 -12.83 29.22
CA GLU A 735 -7.34 -12.32 30.37
C GLU A 735 -5.97 -11.75 30.00
N ARG A 736 -5.34 -12.25 28.93
CA ARG A 736 -4.09 -11.72 28.41
C ARG A 736 -4.24 -10.31 27.87
N MET A 737 -5.34 -10.02 27.17
CA MET A 737 -5.67 -8.67 26.69
C MET A 737 -5.99 -7.76 27.87
N PHE A 738 -6.77 -8.29 28.84
CA PHE A 738 -7.12 -7.54 30.03
C PHE A 738 -5.89 -7.10 30.82
N ASN A 739 -4.94 -7.99 31.06
CA ASN A 739 -3.72 -7.69 31.82
C ASN A 739 -2.81 -6.66 31.15
N LYS A 740 -2.99 -6.41 29.86
CA LYS A 740 -2.19 -5.43 29.09
C LYS A 740 -2.89 -4.09 28.93
N VAL A 741 -4.19 -4.10 28.66
CA VAL A 741 -4.94 -2.91 28.26
C VAL A 741 -6.34 -2.84 28.89
N GLY A 742 -6.77 -3.86 29.64
CA GLY A 742 -8.15 -3.98 30.12
C GLY A 742 -8.55 -2.84 31.05
N ASN A 743 -7.71 -2.49 32.01
CA ASN A 743 -8.00 -1.40 32.96
C ASN A 743 -8.01 -0.06 32.24
N ASP A 744 -7.02 0.18 31.36
CA ASP A 744 -6.93 1.42 30.57
C ASP A 744 -8.14 1.57 29.64
N PHE A 745 -8.64 0.47 29.08
CA PHE A 745 -9.85 0.45 28.26
C PHE A 745 -11.10 0.79 29.10
N LEU A 746 -11.24 0.19 30.27
CA LEU A 746 -12.38 0.47 31.16
C LEU A 746 -12.37 1.93 31.65
N GLU A 747 -11.23 2.47 32.03
CA GLU A 747 -11.10 3.87 32.43
C GLU A 747 -11.49 4.82 31.29
N LEU A 748 -11.01 4.53 30.07
CA LEU A 748 -11.35 5.33 28.92
C LEU A 748 -12.85 5.26 28.60
N ILE A 749 -13.46 4.08 28.57
CA ILE A 749 -14.86 3.88 28.25
C ILE A 749 -15.76 4.58 29.30
N ASN A 750 -15.45 4.44 30.59
CA ASN A 750 -16.19 5.09 31.65
C ASN A 750 -16.05 6.62 31.63
N SER A 751 -14.90 7.15 31.23
CA SER A 751 -14.70 8.59 31.10
C SER A 751 -15.43 9.19 29.89
N TYR A 752 -15.65 8.39 28.85
CA TYR A 752 -16.34 8.80 27.62
C TYR A 752 -17.85 9.05 27.85
N ASP A 753 -18.48 8.25 28.69
CA ASP A 753 -19.92 8.37 29.02
C ASP A 753 -20.25 9.52 29.97
N THR A 754 -19.28 10.00 30.75
CA THR A 754 -19.50 11.07 31.75
C THR A 754 -19.34 12.49 31.22
N GLY A 755 -19.10 12.69 29.93
CA GLY A 755 -18.94 14.01 29.31
C GLY A 755 -17.73 14.82 29.81
N LYS A 756 -16.85 14.23 30.61
CA LYS A 756 -15.63 14.84 31.14
C LYS A 756 -14.39 14.44 30.34
N VAL A 757 -14.40 14.63 29.02
CA VAL A 757 -13.17 14.69 28.25
C VAL A 757 -12.77 16.15 28.11
N THR A 758 -12.36 16.75 29.19
CA THR A 758 -11.51 17.93 29.12
C THR A 758 -10.12 17.47 28.72
N SER A 759 -9.59 18.11 27.66
CA SER A 759 -8.23 18.05 27.14
C SER A 759 -7.16 18.23 28.24
N LYS A 760 -6.86 17.19 28.99
CA LYS A 760 -5.71 17.11 29.88
C LYS A 760 -5.24 15.66 30.04
N ALA A 761 -5.01 14.96 28.93
CA ALA A 761 -3.97 13.97 28.91
C ALA A 761 -2.71 14.73 28.47
N MET A 762 -1.85 15.04 29.42
CA MET A 762 -0.53 15.58 29.15
C MET A 762 0.13 14.68 28.11
N ALA A 763 0.41 15.27 26.94
CA ALA A 763 1.28 14.66 25.98
C ALA A 763 2.65 14.45 26.67
N GLU A 764 2.96 13.24 27.08
CA GLU A 764 4.34 12.85 27.33
C GLU A 764 5.08 13.09 26.03
N ILE A 765 5.97 14.07 26.05
CA ILE A 765 6.81 14.44 24.92
C ILE A 765 7.76 13.28 24.70
N ILE A 766 7.47 12.44 23.70
CA ILE A 766 8.30 11.30 23.38
C ILE A 766 9.49 11.79 22.56
N ILE A 767 10.65 11.84 23.18
CA ILE A 767 11.94 12.08 22.51
C ILE A 767 12.19 10.93 21.52
N PRO A 768 12.52 11.19 20.24
CA PRO A 768 12.83 10.16 19.28
C PRO A 768 13.92 9.20 19.78
N GLN A 769 13.72 7.90 19.59
CA GLN A 769 14.58 6.85 20.16
C GLN A 769 16.05 6.98 19.73
N ASN A 770 16.32 7.52 18.55
CA ASN A 770 17.67 7.75 18.03
C ASN A 770 18.45 8.85 18.76
N ILE A 771 17.78 9.76 19.46
CA ILE A 771 18.40 10.83 20.28
C ILE A 771 18.16 10.68 21.78
N LEU A 772 17.38 9.68 22.19
CA LEU A 772 17.06 9.41 23.60
C LEU A 772 18.33 9.16 24.45
N GLU A 773 19.32 8.51 23.86
CA GLU A 773 20.58 8.24 24.53
C GLU A 773 21.39 9.53 24.77
N THR A 774 21.38 10.46 23.80
CA THR A 774 21.96 11.80 23.99
C THR A 774 21.22 12.57 25.08
N TYR A 775 19.88 12.48 25.12
CA TYR A 775 19.10 13.08 26.19
C TYR A 775 19.43 12.52 27.57
N ASN A 776 19.55 11.18 27.70
CA ASN A 776 19.90 10.53 28.96
C ASN A 776 21.31 10.89 29.45
N LEU A 777 22.27 11.06 28.53
CA LEU A 777 23.61 11.53 28.87
C LEU A 777 23.61 12.99 29.26
N LEU A 778 22.82 13.82 28.60
CA LEU A 778 22.64 15.24 28.95
C LEU A 778 22.01 15.40 30.35
N GLN A 779 21.04 14.59 30.71
CA GLN A 779 20.43 14.57 32.03
C GLN A 779 21.44 14.17 33.13
N LYS A 780 22.44 13.34 32.78
CA LYS A 780 23.53 12.96 33.65
C LYS A 780 24.66 14.02 33.70
N LYS A 781 24.43 15.17 33.09
CA LYS A 781 25.33 16.35 33.07
C LYS A 781 26.69 16.11 32.42
N TYR A 782 26.77 15.20 31.47
CA TYR A 782 27.98 15.07 30.63
C TYR A 782 28.15 16.30 29.71
N SER A 783 29.39 16.69 29.47
CA SER A 783 29.74 17.75 28.54
C SER A 783 29.52 17.31 27.06
N LEU A 784 29.46 18.28 26.15
CA LEU A 784 29.28 17.99 24.72
C LEU A 784 30.35 17.04 24.18
N HIS A 785 31.61 17.22 24.60
CA HIS A 785 32.75 16.39 24.22
C HIS A 785 32.62 14.94 24.75
N GLU A 786 32.22 14.78 25.99
CA GLU A 786 32.04 13.46 26.60
C GLU A 786 30.88 12.71 25.96
N ILE A 787 29.75 13.41 25.67
CA ILE A 787 28.61 12.81 24.96
C ILE A 787 29.04 12.36 23.56
N ALA A 788 29.79 13.20 22.83
CA ALA A 788 30.31 12.85 21.51
C ALA A 788 31.22 11.61 21.55
N LYS A 789 32.11 11.51 22.54
CA LYS A 789 32.98 10.36 22.73
C LYS A 789 32.22 9.07 23.08
N LEU A 790 31.30 9.14 24.03
CA LEU A 790 30.47 7.98 24.45
C LEU A 790 29.56 7.47 23.34
N ARG A 791 28.99 8.37 22.54
CA ARG A 791 28.12 8.05 21.41
C ARG A 791 28.90 7.69 20.13
N LYS A 792 30.22 7.84 20.09
CA LYS A 792 31.06 7.69 18.90
C LYS A 792 30.59 8.55 17.72
N LEU A 793 30.15 9.79 18.01
CA LEU A 793 29.66 10.79 17.06
C LEU A 793 30.51 12.04 17.20
N ASN A 794 30.52 12.92 16.17
CA ASN A 794 31.17 14.20 16.30
C ASN A 794 30.28 15.23 17.05
N GLU A 795 30.92 16.26 17.66
CA GLU A 795 30.22 17.26 18.45
C GLU A 795 29.18 18.05 17.64
N ALA A 796 29.37 18.20 16.31
CA ALA A 796 28.41 18.87 15.44
C ALA A 796 27.09 18.05 15.34
N VAL A 797 27.17 16.73 15.24
CA VAL A 797 25.97 15.85 15.23
C VAL A 797 25.29 15.85 16.59
N ILE A 798 26.06 15.79 17.68
CA ILE A 798 25.50 15.88 19.04
C ILE A 798 24.81 17.24 19.25
N SER A 799 25.37 18.34 18.76
CA SER A 799 24.75 19.67 18.86
C SER A 799 23.39 19.74 18.14
N MET A 800 23.25 19.09 17.00
CA MET A 800 21.98 18.99 16.29
C MET A 800 20.95 18.12 17.05
N GLN A 801 21.41 17.07 17.71
CA GLN A 801 20.53 16.24 18.56
C GLN A 801 20.08 17.01 19.80
N VAL A 802 20.95 17.79 20.44
CA VAL A 802 20.63 18.65 21.60
C VAL A 802 19.67 19.77 21.17
N GLU A 803 19.89 20.42 20.02
CA GLU A 803 18.95 21.38 19.43
C GLU A 803 17.55 20.77 19.25
N THR A 804 17.50 19.54 18.73
CA THR A 804 16.23 18.80 18.56
C THR A 804 15.60 18.49 19.93
N ILE A 805 16.37 18.07 20.91
CA ILE A 805 15.90 17.84 22.29
C ILE A 805 15.31 19.12 22.92
N ILE A 806 15.98 20.25 22.74
CA ILE A 806 15.47 21.55 23.23
C ILE A 806 14.16 21.93 22.52
N GLY A 807 14.01 21.60 21.24
CA GLY A 807 12.76 21.79 20.50
C GLY A 807 11.59 20.97 21.07
N TYR A 808 11.84 19.74 21.52
CA TYR A 808 10.84 18.88 22.19
C TYR A 808 10.63 19.23 23.66
N LEU A 809 11.70 19.60 24.35
CA LEU A 809 11.74 19.90 25.79
C LEU A 809 12.46 21.23 26.04
N PRO A 810 11.77 22.38 25.90
CA PRO A 810 12.37 23.70 26.09
C PRO A 810 13.00 23.91 27.47
N ALA A 811 12.52 23.20 28.48
CA ALA A 811 13.06 23.24 29.84
C ALA A 811 14.38 22.46 30.03
N THR A 812 14.88 21.78 29.00
CA THR A 812 16.13 20.98 29.11
C THR A 812 17.29 21.81 29.67
N ASP A 813 17.96 21.28 30.73
CA ASP A 813 19.15 21.87 31.31
C ASP A 813 20.38 21.62 30.40
N ILE A 814 21.02 22.70 29.99
CA ILE A 814 22.22 22.68 29.14
C ILE A 814 23.46 23.22 29.84
N SER A 815 23.39 23.42 31.17
CA SER A 815 24.48 23.99 31.97
C SER A 815 25.79 23.24 31.92
N SER A 816 25.72 21.91 31.67
CA SER A 816 26.91 21.07 31.46
C SER A 816 27.61 21.28 30.10
N ILE A 817 26.93 21.89 29.14
CA ILE A 817 27.46 22.16 27.80
C ILE A 817 27.89 23.64 27.70
N ILE A 818 27.09 24.56 28.22
CA ILE A 818 27.29 25.99 28.08
C ILE A 818 27.10 26.64 29.46
N SER A 819 28.17 27.34 29.97
CA SER A 819 28.07 28.08 31.21
C SER A 819 27.16 29.30 31.05
N LYS A 820 26.61 29.77 32.19
CA LYS A 820 25.72 30.94 32.22
C LYS A 820 26.34 32.18 31.58
N ASP A 821 27.57 32.50 31.90
CA ASP A 821 28.31 33.63 31.35
C ASP A 821 28.42 33.55 29.82
N LYS A 822 28.70 32.37 29.28
CA LYS A 822 28.78 32.17 27.84
C LYS A 822 27.40 32.28 27.18
N MET A 823 26.36 31.84 27.84
CA MET A 823 24.99 31.93 27.39
C MET A 823 24.54 33.40 27.32
N ASP A 824 24.84 34.20 28.37
CA ASP A 824 24.49 35.62 28.44
C ASP A 824 25.21 36.40 27.33
N LEU A 825 26.46 36.08 27.05
CA LEU A 825 27.24 36.74 25.99
C LEU A 825 26.67 36.46 24.59
N ILE A 826 26.22 35.24 24.35
CA ILE A 826 25.55 34.86 23.07
C ILE A 826 24.20 35.60 22.97
N SER A 827 23.44 35.64 24.06
CA SER A 827 22.14 36.29 24.12
C SER A 827 22.22 37.78 23.83
N ASP A 828 23.21 38.48 24.41
CA ASP A 828 23.42 39.92 24.16
C ASP A 828 23.79 40.20 22.69
N LYS A 829 24.64 39.39 22.08
CA LYS A 829 25.00 39.54 20.67
C LYS A 829 23.82 39.23 19.75
N PHE A 830 22.96 38.25 20.13
CA PHE A 830 21.73 37.92 19.41
C PHE A 830 20.71 39.08 19.48
N LYS A 831 20.52 39.68 20.65
CA LYS A 831 19.62 40.84 20.84
C LYS A 831 20.11 42.06 20.06
N ASN A 832 21.42 42.22 19.88
CA ASN A 832 22.06 43.33 19.14
C ASN A 832 22.09 43.09 17.61
N GLY A 833 21.16 42.24 17.07
CA GLY A 833 20.86 42.11 15.65
C GLY A 833 21.65 41.03 14.90
N LYS A 834 22.55 40.25 15.55
CA LYS A 834 23.30 39.20 14.93
C LYS A 834 22.55 37.85 15.08
N LYS A 835 21.74 37.49 14.09
CA LYS A 835 20.82 36.33 14.15
C LYS A 835 21.38 35.06 13.53
N GLY A 836 22.44 35.12 12.72
CA GLY A 836 23.04 34.00 12.02
C GLY A 836 24.15 33.31 12.81
N LEU A 837 24.26 31.96 12.68
CA LEU A 837 25.27 31.14 13.35
C LEU A 837 26.72 31.61 13.01
N LYS A 838 26.95 32.03 11.75
CA LYS A 838 28.22 32.51 11.26
C LYS A 838 28.51 33.91 11.79
N GLU A 839 27.55 34.83 11.79
CA GLU A 839 27.64 36.18 12.29
C GLU A 839 27.96 36.22 13.79
N LEU A 840 27.32 35.33 14.57
CA LEU A 840 27.61 35.19 16.00
C LEU A 840 29.01 34.61 16.23
N LYS A 841 29.44 33.66 15.44
CA LYS A 841 30.81 33.10 15.58
C LYS A 841 31.88 34.12 15.30
N GLU A 842 31.69 35.02 14.35
CA GLU A 842 32.62 36.12 14.04
C GLU A 842 32.61 37.21 15.10
N ALA A 843 31.49 37.37 15.82
CA ALA A 843 31.33 38.41 16.86
C ALA A 843 31.68 37.94 18.29
N LEU A 844 31.97 36.67 18.46
CA LEU A 844 32.30 36.05 19.76
C LEU A 844 33.79 35.65 19.83
N PRO A 845 34.35 35.53 21.04
CA PRO A 845 35.72 35.02 21.24
C PRO A 845 35.98 33.63 20.61
N LYS A 846 37.24 33.30 20.35
CA LYS A 846 37.62 32.09 19.65
C LYS A 846 37.23 30.79 20.37
N ASP A 847 37.01 30.81 21.64
CA ASP A 847 36.65 29.67 22.51
C ASP A 847 35.14 29.27 22.39
N PHE A 848 34.34 29.98 21.61
CA PHE A 848 32.96 29.65 21.29
C PHE A 848 32.92 28.78 20.04
N SER A 849 32.66 27.47 20.20
CA SER A 849 32.53 26.57 19.05
C SER A 849 31.18 26.71 18.33
N TYR A 850 31.10 26.36 17.03
CA TYR A 850 29.83 26.32 16.29
C TYR A 850 28.75 25.42 16.94
N PRO A 851 29.08 24.20 17.44
CA PRO A 851 28.15 23.38 18.20
C PRO A 851 27.55 24.09 19.43
N MET A 852 28.39 24.79 20.20
CA MET A 852 27.96 25.52 21.39
C MET A 852 27.00 26.68 21.02
N ILE A 853 27.34 27.48 20.01
CA ILE A 853 26.50 28.59 19.55
C ILE A 853 25.14 28.08 19.04
N ARG A 854 25.12 26.95 18.35
CA ARG A 854 23.87 26.31 17.87
C ARG A 854 22.94 25.95 19.01
N ILE A 855 23.45 25.28 20.04
CA ILE A 855 22.69 24.88 21.22
C ILE A 855 22.16 26.10 21.97
N ALA A 856 22.99 27.16 22.12
CA ALA A 856 22.55 28.41 22.74
C ALA A 856 21.42 29.07 21.95
N LEU A 857 21.53 29.16 20.63
CA LEU A 857 20.49 29.74 19.77
C LEU A 857 19.17 28.98 19.89
N ALA A 858 19.22 27.65 19.89
CA ALA A 858 18.04 26.82 20.09
C ALA A 858 17.35 27.11 21.42
N LYS A 859 18.11 27.35 22.50
CA LYS A 859 17.55 27.67 23.79
C LYS A 859 16.95 29.10 23.83
N ILE A 860 17.64 30.08 23.25
CA ILE A 860 17.17 31.49 23.18
C ILE A 860 15.90 31.60 22.33
N SER A 861 15.85 30.96 21.16
CA SER A 861 14.70 30.98 20.25
C SER A 861 13.45 30.37 20.86
N ASN A 862 13.58 29.33 21.71
CA ASN A 862 12.46 28.71 22.41
C ASN A 862 12.02 29.46 23.69
N GLN A 863 12.78 30.44 24.15
CA GLN A 863 12.37 31.30 25.25
C GLN A 863 11.64 32.58 24.78
N THR A 864 11.79 32.92 23.49
CA THR A 864 11.16 34.11 22.87
C THR A 864 9.91 33.78 22.06
N SER A 865 9.55 32.53 21.93
CA SER A 865 8.27 32.02 21.37
C SER A 865 7.36 31.53 22.51
#